data_bc1a830e8f8e41ddca4e5275a8cbd40b
#
_entry.id   bc1a830e8f8e41ddca4e5275a8cbd40b
#
_cell.length_a   1.000
_cell.length_b   1.000
_cell.length_c   1.000
_cell.angle_alpha   90.00
_cell.angle_beta   90.00
_cell.angle_gamma   90.00
#
_symmetry.space_group_name_H-M   'P 1'
#
loop_
_entity.id
_entity.type
_entity.pdbx_description
1 polymer ?
#
loop_
_entity_poly.entity_id
_entity_poly.type
_entity_poly.pdbx_seq_one_letter_code
_entity_poly.pdbx_strand_id
1 'polypeptide(L)'
;MFLNRNSEIVPPSNLTAPVRYARNALKRDMAKVFRESAAPGGCIRLEQAEGLPAECYRLQAEGEALTLAAGDDLGFVYGLFEISRRFLGVLPFWFWNDQPFAPVEQVPVPEDFCEESRPARVRYRGWFINDETLLSHWKVERRDDLPFIMAFEALLRCGGNMLIPGTGENARRYRRAAADMGLILTHHHAEPLGAEMFASVYPELEARYSEYPDQFRALWQQGIDAQKGMRVVWNIGFRGQGDRPFWEDDPRYDTPAKRGALISSLIRQQYDLVKQSDPDAVCCTNLYGEVMDLYRQGCLDLPADVIKIWADNGYGRMVSRRQGNDNPRVPALPPEGDGGAHGVYYHASFYDLQAASHITMLPNSAGLVCDELKQALARGAGDYWLVNCSNIKPHLPLLDLIARLWQTGEAEPVGHSVAYAQSYYGTAAGWAVAKCLRHYAGAALAYGPHEDDHAGDQFYNHVPRMLITQFIAGRDRPAESLRWLCGLPALSAQANWCADRYAAACASYDGYLRECEATAAILTGPARTLFQDSLLLQARLYALWSEGALAVCQALQAGFVGDWARCFYLAGRAKRAYTAADAAMRAREHGKWIDFYANECQTDVKQTAQLCGYLMSFARTLGEGPHFYEWMRAFGDSEAQRRVMLILNTENHPDDDALWRLMEQRWGE
;
A
#
# COMPACT_ATOMS: atom_id res chain seq x y z
N MET A 1 14.43 -27.23 -29.15
CA MET A 1 14.50 -28.06 -27.93
C MET A 1 13.19 -28.03 -27.15
N PHE A 2 13.07 -28.86 -26.10
CA PHE A 2 11.88 -28.84 -25.23
C PHE A 2 12.31 -28.72 -23.77
N LEU A 3 11.60 -27.91 -23.02
CA LEU A 3 11.71 -27.87 -21.56
C LEU A 3 10.62 -28.76 -20.95
N ASN A 4 10.98 -29.52 -19.94
CA ASN A 4 10.08 -30.37 -19.17
C ASN A 4 10.55 -30.49 -17.71
N ARG A 5 9.92 -31.35 -16.92
CA ARG A 5 10.26 -31.58 -15.51
C ARG A 5 11.71 -32.00 -15.28
N ASN A 6 12.32 -32.70 -16.24
CA ASN A 6 13.67 -33.26 -16.16
C ASN A 6 14.74 -32.34 -16.77
N SER A 7 14.36 -31.15 -17.26
CA SER A 7 15.33 -30.20 -17.80
C SER A 7 16.37 -29.81 -16.73
N GLU A 8 17.63 -29.98 -17.06
CA GLU A 8 18.74 -29.67 -16.16
C GLU A 8 19.05 -28.18 -16.21
N ILE A 9 19.36 -27.60 -15.05
CA ILE A 9 19.85 -26.22 -14.94
C ILE A 9 21.30 -26.27 -14.48
N VAL A 10 22.22 -26.14 -15.44
CA VAL A 10 23.68 -26.16 -15.21
C VAL A 10 24.11 -24.80 -14.70
N PRO A 11 24.60 -24.67 -13.45
CA PRO A 11 24.99 -23.40 -12.87
C PRO A 11 26.31 -22.88 -13.48
N PRO A 12 26.61 -21.59 -13.31
CA PRO A 12 27.91 -21.05 -13.62
C PRO A 12 29.00 -21.64 -12.66
N SER A 13 30.25 -21.46 -12.97
CA SER A 13 31.39 -21.95 -12.15
C SER A 13 31.35 -21.40 -10.71
N ASN A 14 30.88 -20.18 -10.51
CA ASN A 14 30.66 -19.57 -9.20
C ASN A 14 29.14 -19.37 -8.98
N LEU A 15 28.51 -20.23 -8.17
CA LEU A 15 27.09 -20.17 -7.83
C LEU A 15 26.87 -19.30 -6.58
N THR A 16 26.59 -18.04 -6.78
CA THR A 16 26.27 -17.06 -5.72
C THR A 16 24.91 -17.31 -5.09
N ALA A 17 24.62 -16.66 -3.96
CA ALA A 17 23.33 -16.82 -3.26
C ALA A 17 22.13 -16.34 -4.10
N PRO A 18 22.17 -15.16 -4.79
CA PRO A 18 21.08 -14.70 -5.65
C PRO A 18 20.78 -15.68 -6.80
N VAL A 19 21.80 -16.13 -7.50
CA VAL A 19 21.64 -17.07 -8.63
C VAL A 19 21.10 -18.41 -8.15
N ARG A 20 21.55 -18.88 -6.99
CA ARG A 20 21.04 -20.10 -6.35
C ARG A 20 19.57 -19.97 -6.01
N TYR A 21 19.15 -18.82 -5.44
CA TYR A 21 17.75 -18.54 -5.15
C TYR A 21 16.90 -18.61 -6.43
N ALA A 22 17.25 -17.83 -7.46
CA ALA A 22 16.48 -17.76 -8.70
C ALA A 22 16.44 -19.11 -9.44
N ARG A 23 17.55 -19.88 -9.42
CA ARG A 23 17.57 -21.27 -9.94
C ARG A 23 16.59 -22.17 -9.19
N ASN A 24 16.53 -22.09 -7.88
CA ASN A 24 15.60 -22.89 -7.08
C ASN A 24 14.14 -22.44 -7.32
N ALA A 25 13.90 -21.15 -7.49
CA ALA A 25 12.60 -20.61 -7.89
C ALA A 25 12.15 -21.15 -9.26
N LEU A 26 13.05 -21.14 -10.26
CA LEU A 26 12.75 -21.73 -11.57
C LEU A 26 12.45 -23.24 -11.47
N LYS A 27 13.20 -24.01 -10.67
CA LYS A 27 12.90 -25.43 -10.42
C LYS A 27 11.51 -25.62 -9.77
N ARG A 28 11.17 -24.79 -8.81
CA ARG A 28 9.82 -24.80 -8.21
C ARG A 28 8.74 -24.48 -9.26
N ASP A 29 8.98 -23.50 -10.12
CA ASP A 29 8.06 -23.11 -11.19
C ASP A 29 7.89 -24.25 -12.22
N MET A 30 8.98 -24.90 -12.61
CA MET A 30 8.93 -26.11 -13.44
C MET A 30 8.11 -27.23 -12.78
N ALA A 31 8.27 -27.39 -11.46
CA ALA A 31 7.52 -28.39 -10.70
C ALA A 31 6.00 -28.10 -10.65
N LYS A 32 5.57 -26.84 -10.77
CA LYS A 32 4.16 -26.44 -10.85
C LYS A 32 3.57 -26.59 -12.25
N VAL A 33 4.39 -26.34 -13.28
CA VAL A 33 3.94 -26.27 -14.67
C VAL A 33 4.04 -27.61 -15.38
N PHE A 34 5.00 -28.46 -15.02
CA PHE A 34 5.20 -29.74 -15.71
C PHE A 34 4.67 -30.92 -14.90
N ARG A 35 4.04 -31.85 -15.61
CA ARG A 35 3.77 -33.20 -15.10
C ARG A 35 5.08 -33.98 -14.96
N GLU A 36 5.07 -35.06 -14.19
CA GLU A 36 6.15 -36.02 -14.19
C GLU A 36 6.28 -36.64 -15.58
N SER A 37 7.50 -36.76 -16.07
CA SER A 37 7.82 -37.28 -17.39
C SER A 37 9.03 -38.21 -17.30
N ALA A 38 9.04 -39.28 -18.12
CA ALA A 38 10.21 -40.13 -18.31
C ALA A 38 11.14 -39.61 -19.43
N ALA A 39 10.65 -38.65 -20.24
CA ALA A 39 11.44 -38.10 -21.33
C ALA A 39 12.57 -37.21 -20.84
N PRO A 40 13.76 -37.25 -21.48
CA PRO A 40 14.82 -36.29 -21.19
C PRO A 40 14.34 -34.87 -21.53
N GLY A 41 14.72 -33.89 -20.71
CA GLY A 41 14.48 -32.46 -20.99
C GLY A 41 15.73 -31.82 -21.59
N GLY A 42 15.55 -30.70 -22.27
CA GLY A 42 16.64 -29.87 -22.71
C GLY A 42 17.42 -29.25 -21.53
N CYS A 43 18.62 -28.77 -21.81
CA CYS A 43 19.51 -28.17 -20.81
C CYS A 43 19.37 -26.65 -20.79
N ILE A 44 19.24 -26.05 -19.60
CA ILE A 44 19.40 -24.59 -19.38
C ILE A 44 20.82 -24.37 -18.84
N ARG A 45 21.66 -23.68 -19.59
CA ARG A 45 23.06 -23.45 -19.23
C ARG A 45 23.26 -21.98 -18.83
N LEU A 46 23.87 -21.76 -17.67
CA LEU A 46 24.21 -20.40 -17.19
C LEU A 46 25.68 -20.13 -17.45
N GLU A 47 25.96 -19.07 -18.21
CA GLU A 47 27.31 -18.70 -18.62
C GLU A 47 27.63 -17.26 -18.26
N GLN A 48 28.82 -17.05 -17.64
CA GLN A 48 29.30 -15.70 -17.39
C GLN A 48 29.69 -15.07 -18.73
N ALA A 49 29.18 -13.86 -19.00
CA ALA A 49 29.47 -13.13 -20.22
C ALA A 49 30.13 -11.79 -19.91
N GLU A 50 31.28 -11.55 -20.50
CA GLU A 50 31.93 -10.25 -20.48
C GLU A 50 31.28 -9.33 -21.52
N GLY A 51 31.08 -8.04 -21.17
CA GLY A 51 30.60 -7.01 -22.11
C GLY A 51 29.09 -6.80 -22.14
N LEU A 52 28.27 -7.59 -21.43
CA LEU A 52 26.87 -7.26 -21.19
C LEU A 52 26.79 -6.14 -20.13
N PRO A 53 25.88 -5.16 -20.29
CA PRO A 53 25.63 -4.18 -19.25
C PRO A 53 25.19 -4.84 -17.93
N ALA A 54 25.44 -4.16 -16.80
CA ALA A 54 24.97 -4.64 -15.50
C ALA A 54 23.46 -4.91 -15.52
N GLU A 55 23.05 -5.97 -14.83
CA GLU A 55 21.65 -6.42 -14.72
C GLU A 55 21.04 -6.90 -16.05
N CYS A 56 21.84 -7.04 -17.11
CA CYS A 56 21.38 -7.52 -18.41
C CYS A 56 21.76 -8.99 -18.63
N TYR A 57 20.96 -9.63 -19.48
CA TYR A 57 21.12 -11.01 -19.88
C TYR A 57 20.89 -11.19 -21.39
N ARG A 58 21.40 -12.31 -21.92
CA ARG A 58 21.04 -12.84 -23.24
C ARG A 58 20.57 -14.28 -23.07
N LEU A 59 19.46 -14.60 -23.70
CA LEU A 59 18.93 -15.96 -23.85
C LEU A 59 19.09 -16.39 -25.30
N GLN A 60 19.70 -17.55 -25.55
CA GLN A 60 19.93 -18.07 -26.88
C GLN A 60 19.73 -19.60 -26.89
N ALA A 61 18.93 -20.09 -27.83
CA ALA A 61 18.77 -21.52 -28.04
C ALA A 61 19.83 -22.04 -29.00
N GLU A 62 20.52 -23.13 -28.61
CA GLU A 62 21.56 -23.79 -29.41
C GLU A 62 21.43 -25.32 -29.25
N GLY A 63 20.94 -26.00 -30.28
CA GLY A 63 20.70 -27.44 -30.23
C GLY A 63 19.73 -27.83 -29.10
N GLU A 64 20.19 -28.67 -28.18
CA GLU A 64 19.41 -29.14 -27.01
C GLU A 64 19.63 -28.26 -25.75
N ALA A 65 20.24 -27.08 -25.90
CA ALA A 65 20.50 -26.17 -24.81
C ALA A 65 19.85 -24.79 -25.01
N LEU A 66 19.37 -24.19 -23.94
CA LEU A 66 19.04 -22.78 -23.82
C LEU A 66 20.12 -22.12 -22.94
N THR A 67 20.99 -21.35 -23.57
CA THR A 67 22.06 -20.63 -22.85
C THR A 67 21.55 -19.31 -22.32
N LEU A 68 21.71 -19.09 -21.02
CA LEU A 68 21.53 -17.81 -20.34
C LEU A 68 22.90 -17.23 -20.01
N ALA A 69 23.28 -16.20 -20.77
CA ALA A 69 24.49 -15.43 -20.54
C ALA A 69 24.21 -14.14 -19.78
N ALA A 70 25.00 -13.82 -18.74
CA ALA A 70 24.84 -12.60 -17.96
C ALA A 70 26.18 -12.08 -17.43
N GLY A 71 26.26 -10.75 -17.23
CA GLY A 71 27.47 -10.09 -16.72
C GLY A 71 27.57 -10.08 -15.19
N ASP A 72 26.45 -10.23 -14.49
CA ASP A 72 26.36 -10.18 -13.03
C ASP A 72 25.23 -11.05 -12.48
N ASP A 73 25.13 -11.09 -11.14
CA ASP A 73 24.12 -11.91 -10.44
C ASP A 73 22.69 -11.54 -10.79
N LEU A 74 22.37 -10.24 -10.90
CA LEU A 74 21.02 -9.79 -11.22
C LEU A 74 20.65 -10.09 -12.67
N GLY A 75 21.60 -10.02 -13.61
CA GLY A 75 21.40 -10.48 -14.97
C GLY A 75 20.97 -11.96 -15.02
N PHE A 76 21.65 -12.84 -14.24
CA PHE A 76 21.21 -14.23 -14.11
C PHE A 76 19.83 -14.36 -13.46
N VAL A 77 19.56 -13.62 -12.40
CA VAL A 77 18.26 -13.64 -11.71
C VAL A 77 17.12 -13.27 -12.65
N TYR A 78 17.28 -12.16 -13.38
CA TYR A 78 16.27 -11.71 -14.33
C TYR A 78 16.10 -12.66 -15.52
N GLY A 79 17.19 -13.20 -16.05
CA GLY A 79 17.14 -14.16 -17.13
C GLY A 79 16.43 -15.47 -16.73
N LEU A 80 16.68 -15.97 -15.51
CA LEU A 80 15.97 -17.14 -14.96
C LEU A 80 14.48 -16.87 -14.77
N PHE A 81 14.10 -15.70 -14.31
CA PHE A 81 12.69 -15.31 -14.20
C PHE A 81 12.05 -15.03 -15.56
N GLU A 82 12.82 -14.56 -16.55
CA GLU A 82 12.31 -14.44 -17.93
C GLU A 82 12.05 -15.82 -18.55
N ILE A 83 12.92 -16.81 -18.35
CA ILE A 83 12.66 -18.20 -18.75
C ILE A 83 11.33 -18.68 -18.10
N SER A 84 11.16 -18.43 -16.80
CA SER A 84 9.93 -18.79 -16.08
C SER A 84 8.70 -18.09 -16.67
N ARG A 85 8.78 -16.80 -16.94
CA ARG A 85 7.67 -16.02 -17.50
C ARG A 85 7.33 -16.46 -18.93
N ARG A 86 8.33 -16.55 -19.79
CA ARG A 86 8.15 -16.75 -21.24
C ARG A 86 7.76 -18.17 -21.59
N PHE A 87 8.44 -19.15 -21.04
CA PHE A 87 8.23 -20.55 -21.41
C PHE A 87 7.29 -21.29 -20.46
N LEU A 88 7.31 -20.94 -19.16
CA LEU A 88 6.46 -21.59 -18.17
C LEU A 88 5.17 -20.81 -17.89
N GLY A 89 5.06 -19.59 -18.37
CA GLY A 89 3.88 -18.74 -18.14
C GLY A 89 3.71 -18.31 -16.68
N VAL A 90 4.77 -18.35 -15.84
CA VAL A 90 4.70 -17.94 -14.44
C VAL A 90 4.89 -16.43 -14.36
N LEU A 91 3.83 -15.72 -14.03
CA LEU A 91 3.77 -14.27 -14.03
C LEU A 91 4.40 -13.67 -12.76
N PRO A 92 4.80 -12.37 -12.76
CA PRO A 92 5.44 -11.74 -11.60
C PRO A 92 4.66 -11.87 -10.29
N PHE A 93 3.35 -11.70 -10.34
CA PHE A 93 2.46 -11.77 -9.17
C PHE A 93 1.74 -13.11 -9.02
N TRP A 94 2.33 -14.23 -9.52
CA TRP A 94 1.70 -15.55 -9.48
C TRP A 94 1.23 -15.96 -8.08
N PHE A 95 2.03 -15.67 -7.06
CA PHE A 95 1.69 -15.94 -5.67
C PHE A 95 0.55 -15.03 -5.17
N TRP A 96 0.61 -13.74 -5.48
CA TRP A 96 -0.31 -12.72 -5.00
C TRP A 96 -1.68 -12.76 -5.70
N ASN A 97 -1.73 -13.25 -6.92
CA ASN A 97 -2.95 -13.41 -7.71
C ASN A 97 -3.47 -14.87 -7.77
N ASP A 98 -2.93 -15.77 -6.93
CA ASP A 98 -3.32 -17.19 -6.95
C ASP A 98 -3.34 -17.78 -8.38
N GLN A 99 -2.30 -17.47 -9.17
CA GLN A 99 -2.25 -17.89 -10.57
C GLN A 99 -2.43 -19.40 -10.68
N PRO A 100 -3.43 -19.87 -11.43
CA PRO A 100 -3.62 -21.31 -11.65
C PRO A 100 -2.61 -21.84 -12.67
N PHE A 101 -2.15 -23.06 -12.49
CA PHE A 101 -1.30 -23.76 -13.44
C PHE A 101 -2.04 -24.99 -13.97
N ALA A 102 -2.05 -25.16 -15.30
CA ALA A 102 -2.52 -26.36 -15.96
C ALA A 102 -1.30 -27.19 -16.39
N PRO A 103 -0.94 -28.27 -15.65
CA PRO A 103 0.28 -29.00 -15.91
C PRO A 103 0.33 -29.61 -17.32
N VAL A 104 1.44 -29.36 -18.03
CA VAL A 104 1.75 -29.90 -19.36
C VAL A 104 2.94 -30.85 -19.30
N GLU A 105 3.16 -31.64 -20.34
CA GLU A 105 4.31 -32.56 -20.38
C GLU A 105 5.61 -31.82 -20.70
N GLN A 106 5.55 -30.90 -21.64
CA GLN A 106 6.70 -30.13 -22.12
C GLN A 106 6.25 -28.87 -22.82
N VAL A 107 7.18 -27.89 -22.94
CA VAL A 107 7.00 -26.68 -23.75
C VAL A 107 8.15 -26.55 -24.75
N PRO A 108 7.88 -26.14 -26.00
CA PRO A 108 8.89 -25.94 -27.00
C PRO A 108 9.65 -24.65 -26.77
N VAL A 109 10.96 -24.68 -27.01
CA VAL A 109 11.79 -23.50 -27.21
C VAL A 109 12.17 -23.47 -28.68
N PRO A 110 11.85 -22.39 -29.44
CA PRO A 110 12.20 -22.28 -30.85
C PRO A 110 13.72 -22.41 -31.05
N GLU A 111 14.16 -23.04 -32.13
CA GLU A 111 15.58 -23.28 -32.41
C GLU A 111 16.35 -21.99 -32.70
N ASP A 112 15.67 -20.98 -33.23
CA ASP A 112 16.20 -19.66 -33.55
C ASP A 112 15.95 -18.63 -32.44
N PHE A 113 15.50 -19.07 -31.26
CA PHE A 113 15.21 -18.19 -30.16
C PHE A 113 16.46 -17.45 -29.68
N CYS A 114 16.44 -16.14 -29.77
CA CYS A 114 17.46 -15.25 -29.24
C CYS A 114 16.79 -13.99 -28.68
N GLU A 115 17.07 -13.65 -27.44
CA GLU A 115 16.58 -12.44 -26.79
C GLU A 115 17.67 -11.83 -25.92
N GLU A 116 17.86 -10.52 -26.04
CA GLU A 116 18.78 -9.75 -25.19
C GLU A 116 18.00 -8.68 -24.45
N SER A 117 18.16 -8.63 -23.14
CA SER A 117 17.55 -7.62 -22.30
C SER A 117 18.22 -6.26 -22.48
N ARG A 118 17.51 -5.19 -22.15
CA ARG A 118 18.04 -3.82 -22.17
C ARG A 118 18.20 -3.31 -20.73
N PRO A 119 19.17 -2.41 -20.49
CA PRO A 119 19.26 -1.71 -19.21
C PRO A 119 17.95 -1.01 -18.86
N ALA A 120 17.58 -1.09 -17.59
CA ALA A 120 16.41 -0.38 -17.09
C ALA A 120 16.61 1.14 -17.18
N ARG A 121 15.51 1.88 -17.38
CA ARG A 121 15.52 3.34 -17.45
C ARG A 121 15.85 3.99 -16.11
N VAL A 122 15.45 3.36 -15.00
CA VAL A 122 15.72 3.83 -13.64
C VAL A 122 16.83 2.97 -13.02
N ARG A 123 17.85 3.59 -12.45
CA ARG A 123 19.03 2.92 -11.93
C ARG A 123 18.73 2.09 -10.67
N TYR A 124 18.26 2.72 -9.58
CA TYR A 124 17.82 2.07 -8.36
C TYR A 124 16.29 2.10 -8.32
N ARG A 125 15.66 0.95 -8.33
CA ARG A 125 14.22 0.82 -8.48
C ARG A 125 13.68 -0.30 -7.61
N GLY A 126 12.68 0.02 -6.82
CA GLY A 126 12.21 -0.99 -5.89
C GLY A 126 11.08 -0.55 -5.00
N TRP A 127 10.82 -1.37 -3.99
CA TRP A 127 9.68 -1.21 -3.11
C TRP A 127 10.08 -0.90 -1.67
N PHE A 128 9.23 -0.13 -1.01
CA PHE A 128 9.12 -0.12 0.43
C PHE A 128 7.92 -0.97 0.83
N ILE A 129 8.17 -2.11 1.47
CA ILE A 129 7.13 -2.95 2.04
C ILE A 129 6.75 -2.34 3.39
N ASN A 130 5.74 -1.47 3.35
CA ASN A 130 5.20 -0.84 4.54
C ASN A 130 4.16 -1.79 5.16
N ASP A 131 4.64 -2.73 5.96
CA ASP A 131 3.95 -3.93 6.43
C ASP A 131 3.17 -3.76 7.73
N GLU A 132 2.92 -2.54 8.16
CA GLU A 132 2.41 -2.20 9.50
C GLU A 132 1.02 -2.76 9.81
N THR A 133 0.26 -3.21 8.81
CA THR A 133 -1.10 -3.73 8.99
C THR A 133 -1.20 -5.23 8.70
N LEU A 134 -1.37 -5.59 7.43
CA LEU A 134 -1.77 -6.95 7.07
C LEU A 134 -0.59 -7.93 7.09
N LEU A 135 0.56 -7.56 6.50
CA LEU A 135 1.66 -8.50 6.30
C LEU A 135 2.35 -8.92 7.59
N SER A 136 2.53 -8.02 8.55
CA SER A 136 3.26 -8.28 9.79
C SER A 136 2.61 -9.34 10.68
N HIS A 137 1.32 -9.61 10.51
CA HIS A 137 0.57 -10.61 11.28
C HIS A 137 0.11 -11.82 10.47
N TRP A 138 0.23 -11.75 9.13
CA TRP A 138 -0.19 -12.81 8.25
C TRP A 138 0.88 -13.89 8.10
N LYS A 139 0.47 -15.17 8.21
CA LYS A 139 1.34 -16.33 8.07
C LYS A 139 0.82 -17.24 6.94
N VAL A 140 1.72 -17.66 6.07
CA VAL A 140 1.43 -18.65 5.04
C VAL A 140 2.17 -19.94 5.38
N GLU A 141 1.47 -21.07 5.39
CA GLU A 141 2.05 -22.37 5.77
C GLU A 141 2.73 -22.34 7.17
N ARG A 142 2.17 -21.56 8.10
CA ARG A 142 2.69 -21.29 9.45
C ARG A 142 4.02 -20.51 9.46
N ARG A 143 4.43 -19.95 8.33
CA ARG A 143 5.65 -19.16 8.16
C ARG A 143 5.29 -17.67 8.08
N ASP A 144 5.89 -16.87 8.92
CA ASP A 144 5.76 -15.42 8.94
C ASP A 144 6.72 -14.71 7.95
N ASP A 145 7.80 -15.39 7.54
CA ASP A 145 8.75 -14.91 6.56
C ASP A 145 8.29 -15.09 5.10
N LEU A 146 7.45 -16.10 4.83
CA LEU A 146 7.07 -16.44 3.46
C LEU A 146 6.37 -15.30 2.70
N PRO A 147 5.45 -14.52 3.28
CA PRO A 147 4.90 -13.34 2.63
C PRO A 147 5.97 -12.35 2.16
N PHE A 148 6.98 -12.07 2.99
CA PHE A 148 8.08 -11.17 2.67
C PHE A 148 8.97 -11.72 1.56
N ILE A 149 9.36 -12.99 1.63
CA ILE A 149 10.14 -13.66 0.58
C ILE A 149 9.40 -13.62 -0.77
N MET A 150 8.09 -13.85 -0.77
CA MET A 150 7.28 -13.81 -2.00
C MET A 150 7.07 -12.38 -2.51
N ALA A 151 7.12 -11.37 -1.65
CA ALA A 151 7.17 -9.97 -2.05
C ALA A 151 8.51 -9.61 -2.73
N PHE A 152 9.62 -10.04 -2.15
CA PHE A 152 10.97 -9.84 -2.71
C PHE A 152 11.09 -10.53 -4.07
N GLU A 153 10.57 -11.75 -4.20
CA GLU A 153 10.54 -12.46 -5.46
C GLU A 153 9.69 -11.74 -6.52
N ALA A 154 8.51 -11.25 -6.15
CA ALA A 154 7.66 -10.48 -7.07
C ALA A 154 8.37 -9.21 -7.56
N LEU A 155 9.08 -8.51 -6.68
CA LEU A 155 9.91 -7.35 -7.04
C LEU A 155 11.00 -7.72 -8.06
N LEU A 156 11.75 -8.79 -7.83
CA LEU A 156 12.76 -9.27 -8.76
C LEU A 156 12.17 -9.67 -10.12
N ARG A 157 10.99 -10.33 -10.11
CA ARG A 157 10.25 -10.69 -11.34
C ARG A 157 9.75 -9.46 -12.11
N CYS A 158 9.53 -8.35 -11.41
CA CYS A 158 9.23 -7.02 -11.99
C CYS A 158 10.50 -6.27 -12.42
N GLY A 159 11.67 -6.88 -12.33
CA GLY A 159 12.97 -6.27 -12.65
C GLY A 159 13.40 -5.19 -11.66
N GLY A 160 12.87 -5.19 -10.44
CA GLY A 160 13.35 -4.33 -9.35
C GLY A 160 14.66 -4.83 -8.75
N ASN A 161 15.49 -3.92 -8.25
CA ASN A 161 16.82 -4.22 -7.69
C ASN A 161 17.01 -3.70 -6.27
N MET A 162 16.08 -2.92 -5.71
CA MET A 162 16.26 -2.24 -4.44
C MET A 162 15.05 -2.44 -3.51
N LEU A 163 15.27 -2.46 -2.19
CA LEU A 163 14.21 -2.79 -1.24
C LEU A 163 14.41 -2.13 0.13
N ILE A 164 13.31 -1.64 0.71
CA ILE A 164 13.13 -1.56 2.18
C ILE A 164 12.30 -2.78 2.57
N PRO A 165 12.86 -3.76 3.31
CA PRO A 165 12.25 -5.09 3.46
C PRO A 165 11.12 -5.18 4.50
N GLY A 166 10.67 -4.07 5.03
CA GLY A 166 9.62 -3.95 6.05
C GLY A 166 9.78 -2.69 6.87
N THR A 167 9.01 -2.52 7.94
CA THR A 167 9.13 -1.42 8.90
C THR A 167 9.78 -1.89 10.20
N GLY A 168 10.53 -1.01 10.86
CA GLY A 168 11.09 -1.22 12.18
C GLY A 168 11.83 -2.57 12.33
N GLU A 169 11.33 -3.45 13.19
CA GLU A 169 11.95 -4.77 13.42
C GLU A 169 11.95 -5.64 12.16
N ASN A 170 10.89 -5.65 11.35
CA ASN A 170 10.82 -6.44 10.13
C ASN A 170 11.84 -5.98 9.08
N ALA A 171 12.10 -4.67 8.99
CA ALA A 171 13.17 -4.15 8.14
C ALA A 171 14.52 -4.74 8.52
N ARG A 172 14.83 -4.85 9.80
CA ARG A 172 16.08 -5.45 10.31
C ARG A 172 16.10 -6.97 10.14
N ARG A 173 15.01 -7.64 10.46
CA ARG A 173 14.85 -9.10 10.41
C ARG A 173 15.06 -9.68 9.01
N TYR A 174 14.54 -9.01 7.99
CA TYR A 174 14.54 -9.55 6.62
C TYR A 174 15.65 -9.01 5.71
N ARG A 175 16.55 -8.13 6.19
CA ARG A 175 17.71 -7.60 5.44
C ARG A 175 18.53 -8.69 4.78
N ARG A 176 18.90 -9.70 5.56
CA ARG A 176 19.77 -10.78 5.07
C ARG A 176 19.10 -11.59 3.96
N ALA A 177 17.83 -11.91 4.12
CA ALA A 177 17.07 -12.63 3.10
C ALA A 177 16.99 -11.82 1.79
N ALA A 178 16.72 -10.51 1.86
CA ALA A 178 16.70 -9.63 0.70
C ALA A 178 18.08 -9.56 0.01
N ALA A 179 19.17 -9.40 0.77
CA ALA A 179 20.53 -9.37 0.26
C ALA A 179 20.94 -10.71 -0.39
N ASP A 180 20.56 -11.84 0.21
CA ASP A 180 20.85 -13.18 -0.35
C ASP A 180 20.04 -13.45 -1.64
N MET A 181 18.95 -12.73 -1.88
CA MET A 181 18.22 -12.75 -3.14
C MET A 181 18.77 -11.78 -4.20
N GLY A 182 19.79 -10.97 -3.86
CA GLY A 182 20.47 -10.03 -4.75
C GLY A 182 19.93 -8.60 -4.71
N LEU A 183 18.97 -8.32 -3.83
CA LEU A 183 18.42 -6.99 -3.68
C LEU A 183 19.39 -6.04 -2.96
N ILE A 184 19.42 -4.79 -3.41
CA ILE A 184 20.11 -3.69 -2.77
C ILE A 184 19.23 -3.17 -1.65
N LEU A 185 19.77 -3.04 -0.46
CA LEU A 185 19.01 -2.49 0.66
C LEU A 185 18.98 -0.97 0.61
N THR A 186 17.91 -0.39 1.12
CA THR A 186 17.82 1.03 1.47
C THR A 186 16.97 1.19 2.73
N HIS A 187 16.76 2.43 3.22
CA HIS A 187 16.14 2.64 4.53
C HIS A 187 15.04 3.68 4.46
N HIS A 188 14.08 3.55 5.38
CA HIS A 188 13.04 4.54 5.57
C HIS A 188 13.64 5.89 6.04
N HIS A 189 13.02 7.00 5.65
CA HIS A 189 13.49 8.35 6.01
C HIS A 189 13.53 8.61 7.52
N ALA A 190 12.72 7.90 8.30
CA ALA A 190 12.73 7.99 9.76
C ALA A 190 13.81 7.10 10.42
N GLU A 191 14.41 6.16 9.68
CA GLU A 191 15.44 5.23 10.15
C GLU A 191 16.74 5.38 9.34
N PRO A 192 17.40 6.55 9.37
CA PRO A 192 18.63 6.77 8.60
C PRO A 192 19.68 5.73 8.95
N LEU A 193 20.42 5.28 7.93
CA LEU A 193 21.42 4.20 8.01
C LEU A 193 20.84 2.84 8.46
N GLY A 194 19.53 2.70 8.51
CA GLY A 194 18.82 1.52 9.03
C GLY A 194 19.04 1.31 10.52
N ALA A 195 19.35 2.38 11.24
CA ALA A 195 19.47 2.39 12.69
C ALA A 195 18.10 2.28 13.37
N GLU A 196 18.08 1.78 14.58
CA GLU A 196 16.89 1.82 15.42
C GLU A 196 16.58 3.25 15.85
N MET A 197 15.30 3.57 16.03
CA MET A 197 14.91 4.87 16.55
C MET A 197 15.43 5.06 17.97
N PHE A 198 15.94 6.26 18.27
CA PHE A 198 16.52 6.59 19.58
C PHE A 198 15.58 6.26 20.73
N ALA A 199 14.32 6.69 20.66
CA ALA A 199 13.34 6.46 21.72
C ALA A 199 12.98 4.98 21.93
N SER A 200 13.20 4.11 20.94
CA SER A 200 12.99 2.66 21.10
C SER A 200 14.12 2.01 21.89
N VAL A 201 15.33 2.54 21.80
CA VAL A 201 16.52 1.99 22.47
C VAL A 201 16.75 2.64 23.85
N TYR A 202 16.45 3.95 23.94
CA TYR A 202 16.63 4.76 25.15
C TYR A 202 15.30 5.40 25.56
N PRO A 203 14.30 4.61 26.01
CA PRO A 203 12.95 5.12 26.30
C PRO A 203 12.89 6.09 27.48
N GLU A 204 13.92 6.12 28.33
CA GLU A 204 14.05 7.02 29.47
C GLU A 204 14.67 8.38 29.12
N LEU A 205 15.19 8.53 27.89
CA LEU A 205 15.87 9.76 27.43
C LEU A 205 15.02 10.49 26.40
N GLU A 206 15.06 11.81 26.42
CA GLU A 206 14.46 12.62 25.36
C GLU A 206 15.35 12.56 24.10
N ALA A 207 14.75 12.31 22.94
CA ALA A 207 15.45 12.10 21.68
C ALA A 207 16.02 13.43 21.11
N ARG A 208 16.92 14.06 21.85
CA ARG A 208 17.59 15.31 21.48
C ARG A 208 19.04 15.07 21.12
N TYR A 209 19.38 15.27 19.86
CA TYR A 209 20.76 15.09 19.39
C TYR A 209 21.76 15.98 20.14
N SER A 210 21.36 17.21 20.47
CA SER A 210 22.21 18.17 21.21
C SER A 210 22.57 17.72 22.63
N GLU A 211 21.84 16.78 23.20
CA GLU A 211 22.06 16.25 24.55
C GLU A 211 22.75 14.88 24.53
N TYR A 212 22.44 14.06 23.51
CA TYR A 212 22.91 12.66 23.42
C TYR A 212 23.58 12.34 22.08
N PRO A 213 24.54 13.15 21.59
CA PRO A 213 25.15 12.95 20.27
C PRO A 213 25.86 11.61 20.13
N ASP A 214 26.48 11.11 21.20
CA ASP A 214 27.24 9.86 21.17
C ASP A 214 26.31 8.63 21.05
N GLN A 215 25.14 8.66 21.68
CA GLN A 215 24.14 7.61 21.55
C GLN A 215 23.57 7.57 20.13
N PHE A 216 23.25 8.71 19.51
CA PHE A 216 22.83 8.74 18.12
C PHE A 216 23.91 8.19 17.18
N ARG A 217 25.18 8.59 17.36
CA ARG A 217 26.29 8.07 16.55
C ARG A 217 26.47 6.57 16.73
N ALA A 218 26.35 6.06 17.97
CA ALA A 218 26.42 4.63 18.24
C ALA A 218 25.34 3.84 17.51
N LEU A 219 24.10 4.32 17.47
CA LEU A 219 23.01 3.70 16.72
C LEU A 219 23.28 3.70 15.22
N TRP A 220 23.78 4.80 14.65
CA TRP A 220 24.15 4.88 13.24
C TRP A 220 25.29 3.90 12.89
N GLN A 221 26.32 3.82 13.73
CA GLN A 221 27.42 2.88 13.54
C GLN A 221 26.95 1.42 13.61
N GLN A 222 26.07 1.08 14.58
CA GLN A 222 25.46 -0.24 14.66
C GLN A 222 24.65 -0.58 13.39
N GLY A 223 23.91 0.40 12.85
CA GLY A 223 23.17 0.23 11.59
C GLY A 223 24.09 -0.10 10.42
N ILE A 224 25.24 0.60 10.31
CA ILE A 224 26.26 0.35 9.28
C ILE A 224 26.88 -1.04 9.47
N ASP A 225 27.32 -1.37 10.68
CA ASP A 225 28.01 -2.63 10.99
C ASP A 225 27.10 -3.85 10.75
N ALA A 226 25.80 -3.74 11.05
CA ALA A 226 24.82 -4.80 10.83
C ALA A 226 24.58 -5.14 9.35
N GLN A 227 25.00 -4.26 8.43
CA GLN A 227 24.81 -4.41 6.98
C GLN A 227 26.14 -4.61 6.24
N LYS A 228 27.23 -4.84 6.98
CA LYS A 228 28.55 -5.07 6.38
C LYS A 228 28.53 -6.25 5.42
N GLY A 229 29.04 -6.01 4.20
CA GLY A 229 29.06 -7.01 3.12
C GLY A 229 27.73 -7.17 2.38
N MET A 230 26.72 -6.35 2.66
CA MET A 230 25.51 -6.22 1.86
C MET A 230 25.64 -5.04 0.88
N ARG A 231 24.91 -5.08 -0.21
CA ARG A 231 24.78 -3.94 -1.14
C ARG A 231 23.74 -2.98 -0.59
N VAL A 232 24.13 -1.72 -0.34
CA VAL A 232 23.26 -0.74 0.30
C VAL A 232 23.32 0.60 -0.42
N VAL A 233 22.17 1.23 -0.67
CA VAL A 233 22.04 2.67 -0.92
C VAL A 233 21.68 3.31 0.42
N TRP A 234 22.63 4.02 1.00
CA TRP A 234 22.52 4.52 2.36
C TRP A 234 21.65 5.77 2.44
N ASN A 235 20.49 5.63 3.07
CA ASN A 235 19.68 6.80 3.40
C ASN A 235 20.30 7.53 4.58
N ILE A 236 20.69 8.78 4.36
CA ILE A 236 21.24 9.70 5.35
C ILE A 236 20.26 10.86 5.58
N GLY A 237 20.11 11.30 6.80
CA GLY A 237 19.15 12.35 7.13
C GLY A 237 18.86 12.42 8.61
N PHE A 238 18.06 13.40 9.00
CA PHE A 238 17.58 13.51 10.37
C PHE A 238 16.21 14.16 10.38
N ARG A 239 15.20 13.41 10.80
CA ARG A 239 13.84 13.93 10.84
C ARG A 239 13.30 14.02 12.26
N GLY A 240 13.26 12.94 13.02
CA GLY A 240 12.74 12.87 14.37
C GLY A 240 12.40 11.43 14.78
N GLN A 241 11.54 11.29 15.76
CA GLN A 241 11.06 9.99 16.21
C GLN A 241 9.78 9.62 15.45
N GLY A 242 9.92 8.71 14.48
CA GLY A 242 8.86 8.38 13.55
C GLY A 242 8.64 9.46 12.49
N ASP A 243 7.37 9.72 12.17
CA ASP A 243 6.98 10.54 11.01
C ASP A 243 6.71 12.00 11.38
N ARG A 244 7.41 12.53 12.39
CA ARG A 244 7.30 13.92 12.84
C ARG A 244 8.65 14.62 12.87
N PRO A 245 8.68 15.96 12.70
CA PRO A 245 9.91 16.74 12.72
C PRO A 245 10.56 16.75 14.11
N PHE A 246 11.89 16.65 14.17
CA PHE A 246 12.65 16.63 15.43
C PHE A 246 12.50 17.91 16.27
N TRP A 247 12.17 19.04 15.65
CA TRP A 247 11.95 20.30 16.38
C TRP A 247 10.64 20.36 17.16
N GLU A 248 9.75 19.38 17.00
CA GLU A 248 8.62 19.19 17.90
C GLU A 248 9.08 18.66 19.26
N ASP A 249 10.18 17.91 19.30
CA ASP A 249 10.83 17.43 20.52
C ASP A 249 11.88 18.40 21.07
N ASP A 250 12.41 19.30 20.23
CA ASP A 250 13.45 20.25 20.60
C ASP A 250 13.14 21.67 20.10
N PRO A 251 12.44 22.48 20.91
CA PRO A 251 12.00 23.82 20.51
C PRO A 251 13.12 24.83 20.30
N ARG A 252 14.40 24.51 20.58
CA ARG A 252 15.56 25.33 20.27
C ARG A 252 15.75 25.55 18.76
N TYR A 253 15.21 24.64 17.93
CA TYR A 253 15.25 24.73 16.47
C TYR A 253 14.00 25.43 15.93
N ASP A 254 13.79 26.68 16.32
CA ASP A 254 12.60 27.49 16.03
C ASP A 254 12.58 28.15 14.65
N THR A 255 13.74 28.19 13.95
CA THR A 255 13.86 28.78 12.61
C THR A 255 14.30 27.80 11.55
N PRO A 256 13.89 27.98 10.25
CA PRO A 256 14.35 27.15 9.15
C PRO A 256 15.89 27.06 9.04
N ALA A 257 16.59 28.16 9.26
CA ALA A 257 18.06 28.20 9.23
C ALA A 257 18.70 27.31 10.30
N LYS A 258 18.19 27.32 11.55
CA LYS A 258 18.69 26.44 12.62
C LYS A 258 18.39 24.95 12.31
N ARG A 259 17.19 24.66 11.80
CA ARG A 259 16.78 23.30 11.39
C ARG A 259 17.67 22.75 10.29
N GLY A 260 17.83 23.55 9.23
CA GLY A 260 18.67 23.19 8.09
C GLY A 260 20.15 23.02 8.46
N ALA A 261 20.69 23.89 9.30
CA ALA A 261 22.07 23.80 9.77
C ALA A 261 22.33 22.50 10.55
N LEU A 262 21.42 22.09 11.45
CA LEU A 262 21.54 20.81 12.16
C LEU A 262 21.46 19.63 11.17
N ILE A 263 20.43 19.58 10.34
CA ILE A 263 20.24 18.48 9.38
C ILE A 263 21.48 18.35 8.48
N SER A 264 22.00 19.45 7.94
CA SER A 264 23.20 19.45 7.09
C SER A 264 24.44 18.90 7.82
N SER A 265 24.63 19.32 9.08
CA SER A 265 25.70 18.80 9.93
C SER A 265 25.59 17.31 10.18
N LEU A 266 24.37 16.80 10.45
CA LEU A 266 24.13 15.39 10.70
C LEU A 266 24.26 14.54 9.44
N ILE A 267 23.75 15.03 8.31
CA ILE A 267 23.97 14.39 7.01
C ILE A 267 25.48 14.27 6.72
N ARG A 268 26.27 15.30 6.97
CA ARG A 268 27.72 15.24 6.78
C ARG A 268 28.36 14.19 7.67
N GLN A 269 28.01 14.13 8.95
CA GLN A 269 28.53 13.13 9.87
C GLN A 269 28.17 11.70 9.44
N GLN A 270 26.92 11.46 9.05
CA GLN A 270 26.47 10.15 8.57
C GLN A 270 27.14 9.77 7.26
N TYR A 271 27.30 10.73 6.34
CA TYR A 271 28.05 10.55 5.10
C TYR A 271 29.49 10.13 5.37
N ASP A 272 30.19 10.82 6.26
CA ASP A 272 31.58 10.50 6.62
C ASP A 272 31.70 9.12 7.25
N LEU A 273 30.76 8.71 8.12
CA LEU A 273 30.70 7.36 8.70
C LEU A 273 30.56 6.28 7.61
N VAL A 274 29.65 6.51 6.65
CA VAL A 274 29.46 5.59 5.53
C VAL A 274 30.70 5.50 4.67
N LYS A 275 31.29 6.65 4.27
CA LYS A 275 32.46 6.71 3.40
C LYS A 275 33.74 6.18 4.08
N GLN A 276 33.83 6.21 5.40
CA GLN A 276 34.89 5.53 6.15
C GLN A 276 34.76 4.01 6.10
N SER A 277 33.54 3.49 6.07
CA SER A 277 33.27 2.05 5.95
C SER A 277 33.42 1.54 4.51
N ASP A 278 32.95 2.32 3.54
CA ASP A 278 33.03 2.02 2.11
C ASP A 278 33.10 3.35 1.31
N PRO A 279 34.30 3.71 0.78
CA PRO A 279 34.49 4.94 0.01
C PRO A 279 33.60 5.05 -1.24
N ASP A 280 33.22 3.92 -1.84
CA ASP A 280 32.41 3.85 -3.05
C ASP A 280 30.91 3.77 -2.76
N ALA A 281 30.51 3.73 -1.49
CA ALA A 281 29.12 3.64 -1.07
C ALA A 281 28.26 4.78 -1.63
N VAL A 282 27.07 4.43 -2.10
CA VAL A 282 26.09 5.41 -2.59
C VAL A 282 25.21 5.87 -1.45
N CYS A 283 25.05 7.19 -1.31
CA CYS A 283 24.18 7.82 -0.32
C CYS A 283 22.99 8.52 -0.98
N CYS A 284 21.88 8.54 -0.29
CA CYS A 284 20.67 9.26 -0.68
C CYS A 284 20.07 10.01 0.53
N THR A 285 19.27 11.03 0.27
CA THR A 285 18.52 11.76 1.31
C THR A 285 17.10 12.07 0.84
N ASN A 286 16.13 11.90 1.73
CA ASN A 286 14.73 12.15 1.42
C ASN A 286 14.36 13.62 1.65
N LEU A 287 13.98 14.31 0.58
CA LEU A 287 13.34 15.62 0.64
C LEU A 287 11.83 15.42 0.87
N TYR A 288 11.48 14.92 2.06
CA TYR A 288 10.13 14.53 2.42
C TYR A 288 9.48 15.54 3.35
N GLY A 289 8.25 15.94 3.05
CA GLY A 289 7.50 16.88 3.85
C GLY A 289 8.26 18.20 4.07
N GLU A 290 8.48 18.52 5.31
CA GLU A 290 9.15 19.76 5.77
C GLU A 290 10.62 19.89 5.34
N VAL A 291 11.29 18.78 5.08
CA VAL A 291 12.71 18.79 4.64
C VAL A 291 12.83 19.35 3.21
N MET A 292 11.83 19.11 2.36
CA MET A 292 11.78 19.70 1.02
C MET A 292 11.71 21.22 1.07
N ASP A 293 10.94 21.78 2.00
CA ASP A 293 10.80 23.22 2.15
C ASP A 293 12.14 23.84 2.60
N LEU A 294 12.86 23.20 3.52
CA LEU A 294 14.20 23.64 3.94
C LEU A 294 15.20 23.61 2.79
N TYR A 295 15.16 22.59 1.94
CA TYR A 295 16.01 22.51 0.75
C TYR A 295 15.72 23.65 -0.23
N ARG A 296 14.44 23.89 -0.56
CA ARG A 296 14.00 24.97 -1.45
C ARG A 296 14.34 26.37 -0.96
N GLN A 297 14.36 26.56 0.36
CA GLN A 297 14.78 27.82 0.99
C GLN A 297 16.31 28.00 1.04
N GLY A 298 17.08 27.01 0.54
CA GLY A 298 18.54 27.06 0.59
C GLY A 298 19.12 26.86 2.01
N CYS A 299 18.34 26.27 2.92
CA CYS A 299 18.78 26.01 4.29
C CYS A 299 19.54 24.68 4.45
N LEU A 300 19.58 23.84 3.42
CA LEU A 300 20.29 22.56 3.46
C LEU A 300 21.54 22.59 2.59
N ASP A 301 22.66 22.16 3.17
CA ASP A 301 23.92 21.88 2.47
C ASP A 301 24.13 20.38 2.39
N LEU A 302 24.15 19.82 1.18
CA LEU A 302 24.25 18.39 0.90
C LEU A 302 25.55 18.07 0.17
N PRO A 303 26.20 16.91 0.45
CA PRO A 303 27.31 16.43 -0.39
C PRO A 303 26.88 16.27 -1.85
N ALA A 304 27.76 16.61 -2.78
CA ALA A 304 27.41 16.76 -4.21
C ALA A 304 26.97 15.45 -4.88
N ASP A 305 27.42 14.29 -4.36
CA ASP A 305 27.11 12.95 -4.89
C ASP A 305 25.93 12.25 -4.21
N VAL A 306 25.24 12.94 -3.28
CA VAL A 306 24.06 12.40 -2.60
C VAL A 306 22.85 12.49 -3.51
N ILE A 307 22.14 11.37 -3.69
CA ILE A 307 20.90 11.31 -4.46
C ILE A 307 19.79 12.02 -3.67
N LYS A 308 19.17 13.04 -4.26
CA LYS A 308 18.05 13.78 -3.69
C LYS A 308 16.73 13.10 -4.06
N ILE A 309 15.97 12.65 -3.08
CA ILE A 309 14.72 11.90 -3.30
C ILE A 309 13.52 12.82 -3.02
N TRP A 310 12.70 13.03 -4.03
CA TRP A 310 11.50 13.86 -3.99
C TRP A 310 10.27 12.98 -3.74
N ALA A 311 9.45 13.34 -2.77
CA ALA A 311 8.29 12.55 -2.41
C ALA A 311 6.98 13.16 -2.97
N ASP A 312 6.08 12.30 -3.44
CA ASP A 312 4.72 12.69 -3.79
C ASP A 312 3.90 13.09 -2.54
N ASN A 313 2.69 13.60 -2.76
CA ASN A 313 1.80 14.00 -1.67
C ASN A 313 1.10 12.84 -0.94
N GLY A 314 1.42 11.60 -1.28
CA GLY A 314 0.77 10.39 -0.77
C GLY A 314 -0.43 9.93 -1.61
N TYR A 315 -0.83 10.70 -2.61
CA TYR A 315 -1.90 10.37 -3.56
C TYR A 315 -1.42 10.26 -5.01
N GLY A 316 -0.11 10.03 -5.20
CA GLY A 316 0.51 9.87 -6.51
C GLY A 316 0.71 11.19 -7.27
N ARG A 317 0.51 12.37 -6.67
CA ARG A 317 0.81 13.67 -7.28
C ARG A 317 2.14 14.20 -6.78
N MET A 318 3.04 14.58 -7.67
CA MET A 318 4.36 15.10 -7.33
C MET A 318 4.29 16.56 -6.85
N VAL A 319 3.61 16.76 -5.72
CA VAL A 319 3.55 18.02 -4.96
C VAL A 319 3.74 17.72 -3.48
N SER A 320 4.01 18.77 -2.68
CA SER A 320 4.16 18.64 -1.23
C SER A 320 2.91 18.05 -0.57
N ARG A 321 3.12 17.26 0.48
CA ARG A 321 2.04 16.75 1.31
C ARG A 321 1.31 17.87 2.02
N ARG A 322 0.07 17.59 2.38
CA ARG A 322 -0.72 18.41 3.30
C ARG A 322 -0.02 18.49 4.67
N GLN A 323 0.02 19.66 5.26
CA GLN A 323 0.59 19.93 6.58
C GLN A 323 -0.54 20.44 7.49
N GLY A 324 -1.06 19.57 8.35
CA GLY A 324 -2.21 19.93 9.20
C GLY A 324 -3.41 20.39 8.35
N ASN A 325 -3.83 21.64 8.54
CA ASN A 325 -4.93 22.25 7.77
C ASN A 325 -4.49 22.98 6.50
N ASP A 326 -3.18 23.04 6.22
CA ASP A 326 -2.63 23.71 5.05
C ASP A 326 -2.25 22.70 3.96
N ASN A 327 -2.57 23.03 2.70
CA ASN A 327 -2.20 22.22 1.54
C ASN A 327 -1.52 23.11 0.49
N PRO A 328 -0.22 23.41 0.64
CA PRO A 328 0.46 24.38 -0.20
C PRO A 328 0.71 23.88 -1.64
N ARG A 329 0.69 22.56 -1.89
CA ARG A 329 0.86 21.93 -3.21
C ARG A 329 2.12 22.43 -3.95
N VAL A 330 3.22 22.55 -3.25
CA VAL A 330 4.51 22.95 -3.85
C VAL A 330 5.03 21.77 -4.71
N PRO A 331 5.46 22.00 -5.96
CA PRO A 331 5.98 20.92 -6.80
C PRO A 331 7.12 20.15 -6.13
N ALA A 332 7.00 18.83 -6.03
CA ALA A 332 7.99 17.91 -5.42
C ALA A 332 8.82 17.23 -6.51
N LEU A 333 9.45 18.02 -7.35
CA LEU A 333 10.32 17.60 -8.45
C LEU A 333 11.58 18.46 -8.47
N PRO A 334 12.68 17.98 -9.05
CA PRO A 334 13.90 18.76 -9.21
C PRO A 334 13.61 20.11 -9.85
N PRO A 335 14.04 21.24 -9.23
CA PRO A 335 14.01 22.54 -9.89
C PRO A 335 14.83 22.55 -11.17
N GLU A 336 14.48 23.39 -12.11
CA GLU A 336 15.28 23.56 -13.32
C GLU A 336 16.69 24.05 -12.96
N GLY A 337 17.71 23.34 -13.47
CA GLY A 337 19.11 23.64 -13.18
C GLY A 337 19.64 23.05 -11.87
N ASP A 338 18.84 22.34 -11.08
CA ASP A 338 19.34 21.60 -9.92
C ASP A 338 20.16 20.37 -10.38
N GLY A 339 21.47 20.45 -10.18
CA GLY A 339 22.41 19.41 -10.62
C GLY A 339 22.48 18.21 -9.69
N GLY A 340 23.18 17.16 -10.12
CA GLY A 340 23.41 15.93 -9.38
C GLY A 340 22.34 14.86 -9.65
N ALA A 341 22.34 13.83 -8.81
CA ALA A 341 21.43 12.68 -8.95
C ALA A 341 20.10 12.93 -8.24
N HIS A 342 19.00 12.52 -8.88
CA HIS A 342 17.65 12.69 -8.37
C HIS A 342 16.83 11.41 -8.44
N GLY A 343 15.92 11.25 -7.49
CA GLY A 343 14.98 10.16 -7.44
C GLY A 343 13.63 10.56 -6.90
N VAL A 344 12.72 9.59 -6.82
CA VAL A 344 11.39 9.76 -6.25
C VAL A 344 11.10 8.73 -5.18
N TYR A 345 10.34 9.15 -4.17
CA TYR A 345 9.60 8.27 -3.27
C TYR A 345 8.12 8.42 -3.61
N TYR A 346 7.51 7.33 -4.09
CA TYR A 346 6.18 7.35 -4.69
C TYR A 346 5.23 6.38 -3.98
N HIS A 347 3.99 6.81 -3.73
CA HIS A 347 2.99 5.99 -3.08
C HIS A 347 2.09 5.29 -4.11
N ALA A 348 2.27 3.98 -4.32
CA ALA A 348 1.28 3.14 -4.99
C ALA A 348 0.16 2.70 -4.02
N SER A 349 0.46 2.71 -2.71
CA SER A 349 -0.43 2.36 -1.62
C SER A 349 -1.22 3.53 -1.04
N PHE A 350 -1.02 4.71 -1.54
CA PHE A 350 -1.48 6.03 -1.09
C PHE A 350 -1.34 6.30 0.44
N TYR A 351 -1.39 7.56 0.82
CA TYR A 351 -1.44 8.04 2.20
C TYR A 351 -2.73 8.83 2.38
N ASP A 352 -3.65 8.31 3.16
CA ASP A 352 -4.88 9.01 3.50
C ASP A 352 -4.71 9.85 4.78
N LEU A 353 -5.72 9.94 5.64
CA LEU A 353 -5.75 10.85 6.78
C LEU A 353 -4.69 10.55 7.84
N GLN A 354 -4.32 9.28 8.03
CA GLN A 354 -3.44 8.84 9.10
C GLN A 354 -2.24 8.00 8.63
N ALA A 355 -2.39 7.22 7.57
CA ALA A 355 -1.42 6.19 7.21
C ALA A 355 -1.42 5.84 5.71
N ALA A 356 -0.40 5.05 5.30
CA ALA A 356 -0.21 4.55 3.94
C ALA A 356 -0.53 3.07 3.78
N SER A 357 -0.98 2.39 4.84
CA SER A 357 -1.23 0.94 4.83
C SER A 357 -2.72 0.64 4.66
N HIS A 358 -3.21 0.80 3.44
CA HIS A 358 -4.63 0.62 3.11
C HIS A 358 -4.95 -0.76 2.55
N ILE A 359 -6.24 -1.09 2.56
CA ILE A 359 -6.78 -2.37 2.07
C ILE A 359 -7.37 -2.26 0.66
N THR A 360 -7.38 -1.05 0.08
CA THR A 360 -7.84 -0.78 -1.29
C THR A 360 -6.75 -0.12 -2.14
N MET A 361 -6.95 -0.08 -3.45
CA MET A 361 -6.03 0.59 -4.38
C MET A 361 -6.06 2.12 -4.22
N LEU A 362 -5.00 2.76 -4.70
CA LEU A 362 -4.96 4.21 -4.90
C LEU A 362 -6.22 4.67 -5.68
N PRO A 363 -6.99 5.63 -5.14
CA PRO A 363 -8.25 6.07 -5.77
C PRO A 363 -8.05 6.98 -6.99
N ASN A 364 -6.83 7.04 -7.54
CA ASN A 364 -6.48 7.86 -8.69
C ASN A 364 -6.26 7.03 -9.95
N SER A 365 -6.32 7.67 -11.11
CA SER A 365 -6.21 6.99 -12.39
C SER A 365 -4.77 6.49 -12.65
N ALA A 366 -4.66 5.37 -13.37
CA ALA A 366 -3.38 4.90 -13.89
C ALA A 366 -2.73 5.93 -14.85
N GLY A 367 -3.55 6.78 -15.48
CA GLY A 367 -3.09 7.91 -16.29
C GLY A 367 -2.30 8.92 -15.50
N LEU A 368 -2.86 9.39 -14.37
CA LEU A 368 -2.17 10.29 -13.45
C LEU A 368 -0.81 9.71 -13.00
N VAL A 369 -0.78 8.44 -12.58
CA VAL A 369 0.46 7.77 -12.17
C VAL A 369 1.51 7.77 -13.27
N CYS A 370 1.11 7.46 -14.52
CA CYS A 370 2.01 7.49 -15.67
C CYS A 370 2.55 8.90 -15.94
N ASP A 371 1.69 9.91 -15.93
CA ASP A 371 2.05 11.28 -16.25
C ASP A 371 3.01 11.87 -15.22
N GLU A 372 2.75 11.65 -13.93
CA GLU A 372 3.61 12.12 -12.84
C GLU A 372 5.00 11.46 -12.88
N LEU A 373 5.07 10.14 -13.08
CA LEU A 373 6.35 9.43 -13.15
C LEU A 373 7.13 9.72 -14.42
N LYS A 374 6.46 9.92 -15.58
CA LYS A 374 7.10 10.40 -16.80
C LYS A 374 7.62 11.84 -16.63
N GLN A 375 6.87 12.70 -15.96
CA GLN A 375 7.34 14.04 -15.64
C GLN A 375 8.56 14.01 -14.73
N ALA A 376 8.59 13.10 -13.73
CA ALA A 376 9.77 12.90 -12.89
C ALA A 376 11.00 12.50 -13.71
N LEU A 377 10.87 11.56 -14.65
CA LEU A 377 11.95 11.21 -15.58
C LEU A 377 12.39 12.38 -16.46
N ALA A 378 11.45 13.16 -16.98
CA ALA A 378 11.75 14.34 -17.81
C ALA A 378 12.50 15.42 -17.01
N ARG A 379 12.32 15.48 -15.68
CA ARG A 379 13.03 16.36 -14.76
C ARG A 379 14.34 15.76 -14.23
N GLY A 380 14.80 14.62 -14.75
CA GLY A 380 16.06 13.99 -14.40
C GLY A 380 16.00 13.07 -13.16
N ALA A 381 14.82 12.79 -12.59
CA ALA A 381 14.68 11.89 -11.46
C ALA A 381 14.67 10.41 -11.88
N GLY A 382 15.75 9.95 -12.50
CA GLY A 382 15.93 8.59 -13.01
C GLY A 382 16.93 7.74 -12.22
N ASP A 383 17.57 8.28 -11.19
CA ASP A 383 18.59 7.54 -10.44
C ASP A 383 18.02 6.62 -9.36
N TYR A 384 16.86 6.97 -8.78
CA TYR A 384 16.30 6.23 -7.65
C TYR A 384 14.78 6.34 -7.64
N TRP A 385 14.08 5.20 -7.70
CA TRP A 385 12.64 5.11 -7.50
C TRP A 385 12.31 4.14 -6.38
N LEU A 386 11.80 4.64 -5.28
CA LEU A 386 11.27 3.86 -4.18
C LEU A 386 9.75 3.97 -4.18
N VAL A 387 9.07 2.85 -4.33
CA VAL A 387 7.60 2.78 -4.37
C VAL A 387 7.10 2.19 -3.07
N ASN A 388 6.33 2.96 -2.29
CA ASN A 388 5.61 2.41 -1.15
C ASN A 388 4.48 1.51 -1.66
N CYS A 389 4.64 0.20 -1.46
CA CYS A 389 3.69 -0.83 -1.89
C CYS A 389 2.84 -1.39 -0.75
N SER A 390 3.02 -0.88 0.48
CA SER A 390 2.27 -1.28 1.67
C SER A 390 2.07 -2.81 1.76
N ASN A 391 0.84 -3.26 1.81
CA ASN A 391 0.44 -4.67 1.92
C ASN A 391 0.47 -5.44 0.57
N ILE A 392 0.94 -4.85 -0.50
CA ILE A 392 1.12 -5.41 -1.84
C ILE A 392 -0.18 -5.80 -2.54
N LYS A 393 -0.94 -6.75 -2.00
CA LYS A 393 -2.10 -7.39 -2.67
C LYS A 393 -3.08 -6.41 -3.32
N PRO A 394 -3.51 -5.30 -2.68
CA PRO A 394 -4.44 -4.37 -3.32
C PRO A 394 -3.83 -3.63 -4.52
N HIS A 395 -2.50 -3.44 -4.53
CA HIS A 395 -1.82 -2.49 -5.41
C HIS A 395 -1.20 -3.12 -6.66
N LEU A 396 -1.37 -4.44 -6.88
CA LEU A 396 -0.70 -5.19 -7.94
C LEU A 396 -0.82 -4.58 -9.35
N PRO A 397 -1.99 -4.09 -9.81
CA PRO A 397 -2.08 -3.50 -11.14
C PRO A 397 -1.22 -2.23 -11.30
N LEU A 398 -1.12 -1.41 -10.24
CA LEU A 398 -0.28 -0.21 -10.26
C LEU A 398 1.20 -0.56 -10.11
N LEU A 399 1.55 -1.55 -9.31
CA LEU A 399 2.94 -2.02 -9.18
C LEU A 399 3.46 -2.59 -10.49
N ASP A 400 2.63 -3.32 -11.25
CA ASP A 400 2.97 -3.82 -12.58
C ASP A 400 3.17 -2.68 -13.59
N LEU A 401 2.30 -1.67 -13.56
CA LEU A 401 2.40 -0.47 -14.39
C LEU A 401 3.69 0.31 -14.11
N ILE A 402 4.00 0.55 -12.83
CA ILE A 402 5.21 1.26 -12.40
C ILE A 402 6.46 0.45 -12.77
N ALA A 403 6.39 -0.89 -12.67
CA ALA A 403 7.47 -1.77 -13.10
C ALA A 403 7.78 -1.59 -14.60
N ARG A 404 6.78 -1.46 -15.43
CA ARG A 404 6.99 -1.17 -16.84
C ARG A 404 7.63 0.20 -17.07
N LEU A 405 7.19 1.22 -16.30
CA LEU A 405 7.76 2.57 -16.40
C LEU A 405 9.24 2.61 -16.00
N TRP A 406 9.63 1.98 -14.89
CA TRP A 406 11.03 2.00 -14.49
C TRP A 406 11.95 1.18 -15.40
N GLN A 407 11.40 0.19 -16.13
CA GLN A 407 12.17 -0.57 -17.10
C GLN A 407 12.36 0.22 -18.42
N THR A 408 11.29 0.78 -18.97
CA THR A 408 11.29 1.33 -20.33
C THR A 408 11.25 2.85 -20.38
N GLY A 409 10.82 3.54 -19.33
CA GLY A 409 10.46 4.96 -19.32
C GLY A 409 9.08 5.24 -19.90
N GLU A 410 8.40 4.22 -20.43
CA GLU A 410 7.14 4.35 -21.14
C GLU A 410 6.11 3.31 -20.71
N ALA A 411 4.87 3.75 -20.54
CA ALA A 411 3.70 2.88 -20.42
C ALA A 411 2.48 3.60 -20.99
N GLU A 412 1.55 2.79 -21.53
CA GLU A 412 0.25 3.26 -22.01
C GLU A 412 -0.81 2.64 -21.06
N PRO A 413 -1.52 3.45 -20.25
CA PRO A 413 -2.35 2.96 -19.15
C PRO A 413 -3.49 2.04 -19.58
N VAL A 414 -4.13 2.32 -20.73
CA VAL A 414 -5.26 1.52 -21.23
C VAL A 414 -4.79 0.16 -21.73
N GLY A 415 -3.76 0.13 -22.58
CA GLY A 415 -3.17 -1.12 -23.07
C GLY A 415 -2.57 -1.95 -21.96
N HIS A 416 -1.93 -1.29 -20.97
CA HIS A 416 -1.43 -1.97 -19.78
C HIS A 416 -2.55 -2.67 -18.99
N SER A 417 -3.66 -1.96 -18.71
CA SER A 417 -4.79 -2.54 -17.97
C SER A 417 -5.39 -3.76 -18.68
N VAL A 418 -5.43 -3.72 -20.03
CA VAL A 418 -5.87 -4.86 -20.84
C VAL A 418 -4.88 -6.00 -20.76
N ALA A 419 -3.59 -5.75 -20.94
CA ALA A 419 -2.55 -6.79 -20.87
C ALA A 419 -2.49 -7.47 -19.50
N TYR A 420 -2.54 -6.67 -18.42
CA TYR A 420 -2.61 -7.19 -17.06
C TYR A 420 -3.84 -8.08 -16.85
N ALA A 421 -5.02 -7.58 -17.20
CA ALA A 421 -6.27 -8.33 -17.02
C ALA A 421 -6.29 -9.61 -17.86
N GLN A 422 -5.83 -9.59 -19.11
CA GLN A 422 -5.74 -10.78 -19.95
C GLN A 422 -4.78 -11.82 -19.38
N SER A 423 -3.66 -11.38 -18.80
CA SER A 423 -2.65 -12.26 -18.22
C SER A 423 -3.17 -13.03 -17.00
N TYR A 424 -3.91 -12.39 -16.10
CA TYR A 424 -4.35 -13.00 -14.84
C TYR A 424 -5.78 -13.53 -14.86
N TYR A 425 -6.67 -12.98 -15.71
CA TYR A 425 -8.09 -13.36 -15.76
C TYR A 425 -8.47 -14.09 -17.05
N GLY A 426 -7.51 -14.27 -17.98
CA GLY A 426 -7.71 -14.94 -19.24
C GLY A 426 -8.18 -13.99 -20.37
N THR A 427 -7.85 -14.35 -21.59
CA THR A 427 -8.03 -13.49 -22.79
C THR A 427 -9.49 -13.13 -23.05
N ALA A 428 -10.40 -14.11 -22.87
CA ALA A 428 -11.82 -13.91 -23.21
C ALA A 428 -12.51 -12.87 -22.31
N ALA A 429 -12.24 -12.89 -21.01
CA ALA A 429 -12.88 -12.03 -20.02
C ALA A 429 -12.01 -10.83 -19.62
N GLY A 430 -10.74 -10.80 -19.99
CA GLY A 430 -9.78 -9.78 -19.62
C GLY A 430 -10.22 -8.36 -20.00
N TRP A 431 -10.93 -8.18 -21.10
CA TRP A 431 -11.48 -6.87 -21.50
C TRP A 431 -12.50 -6.31 -20.51
N ALA A 432 -13.38 -7.16 -19.97
CA ALA A 432 -14.37 -6.74 -18.98
C ALA A 432 -13.69 -6.36 -17.66
N VAL A 433 -12.70 -7.16 -17.20
CA VAL A 433 -11.91 -6.85 -16.02
C VAL A 433 -11.10 -5.57 -16.20
N ALA A 434 -10.45 -5.38 -17.37
CA ALA A 434 -9.73 -4.16 -17.68
C ALA A 434 -10.64 -2.92 -17.67
N LYS A 435 -11.90 -3.05 -18.07
CA LYS A 435 -12.89 -1.99 -17.98
C LYS A 435 -13.15 -1.62 -16.51
N CYS A 436 -13.39 -2.61 -15.64
CA CYS A 436 -13.54 -2.36 -14.19
C CYS A 436 -12.31 -1.70 -13.58
N LEU A 437 -11.08 -2.13 -13.94
CA LEU A 437 -9.84 -1.49 -13.49
C LEU A 437 -9.78 -0.01 -13.85
N ARG A 438 -10.13 0.35 -15.09
CA ARG A 438 -10.13 1.76 -15.54
C ARG A 438 -11.21 2.61 -14.90
N HIS A 439 -12.38 2.01 -14.61
CA HIS A 439 -13.49 2.73 -14.00
C HIS A 439 -13.35 2.90 -12.48
N TYR A 440 -12.41 2.18 -11.84
CA TYR A 440 -12.21 2.24 -10.40
C TYR A 440 -11.98 3.66 -9.88
N ALA A 441 -11.04 4.41 -10.47
CA ALA A 441 -10.77 5.79 -10.08
C ALA A 441 -11.95 6.74 -10.38
N GLY A 442 -12.69 6.47 -11.46
CA GLY A 442 -13.89 7.26 -11.80
C GLY A 442 -15.05 7.06 -10.85
N ALA A 443 -15.08 5.97 -10.07
CA ALA A 443 -16.07 5.74 -9.02
C ALA A 443 -15.70 6.44 -7.71
N ALA A 444 -14.43 6.81 -7.51
CA ALA A 444 -13.95 7.43 -6.29
C ALA A 444 -14.60 8.81 -6.07
N LEU A 445 -14.93 9.09 -4.81
CA LEU A 445 -15.48 10.39 -4.42
C LEU A 445 -14.40 11.47 -4.51
N ALA A 446 -14.62 12.48 -5.35
CA ALA A 446 -13.83 13.69 -5.35
C ALA A 446 -14.29 14.63 -4.23
N TYR A 447 -13.38 15.01 -3.32
CA TYR A 447 -13.68 15.97 -2.25
C TYR A 447 -13.14 17.38 -2.53
N GLY A 448 -12.31 17.54 -3.55
CA GLY A 448 -11.71 18.81 -3.95
C GLY A 448 -11.61 18.97 -5.47
N PRO A 449 -11.00 20.07 -5.94
CA PRO A 449 -10.96 20.40 -7.38
C PRO A 449 -9.82 19.72 -8.15
N HIS A 450 -8.86 19.08 -7.48
CA HIS A 450 -7.70 18.49 -8.12
C HIS A 450 -7.94 17.01 -8.44
N GLU A 451 -7.26 16.50 -9.46
CA GLU A 451 -7.36 15.10 -9.90
C GLU A 451 -6.96 14.09 -8.82
N ASP A 452 -6.14 14.49 -7.88
CA ASP A 452 -5.71 13.70 -6.72
C ASP A 452 -6.55 13.94 -5.45
N ASP A 453 -7.57 14.78 -5.50
CA ASP A 453 -8.47 15.03 -4.36
C ASP A 453 -9.58 13.97 -4.28
N HIS A 454 -9.18 12.69 -4.22
CA HIS A 454 -10.08 11.55 -4.12
C HIS A 454 -10.05 10.89 -2.74
N ALA A 455 -11.22 10.43 -2.30
CA ALA A 455 -11.39 9.80 -1.00
C ALA A 455 -10.93 8.33 -1.01
N GLY A 456 -10.03 7.99 -0.09
CA GLY A 456 -9.59 6.64 0.19
C GLY A 456 -10.30 6.01 1.39
N ASP A 457 -9.78 4.88 1.88
CA ASP A 457 -10.36 4.06 2.96
C ASP A 457 -10.74 4.84 4.21
N GLN A 458 -9.83 5.72 4.67
CA GLN A 458 -10.01 6.43 5.93
C GLN A 458 -11.04 7.55 5.84
N PHE A 459 -11.27 8.10 4.65
CA PHE A 459 -12.32 9.07 4.45
C PHE A 459 -13.70 8.50 4.82
N TYR A 460 -13.93 7.22 4.54
CA TYR A 460 -15.19 6.54 4.85
C TYR A 460 -15.25 5.91 6.25
N ASN A 461 -14.11 5.77 6.91
CA ASN A 461 -14.02 5.12 8.22
C ASN A 461 -13.57 6.09 9.32
N HIS A 462 -12.44 6.76 9.16
CA HIS A 462 -11.90 7.67 10.18
C HIS A 462 -12.72 8.96 10.32
N VAL A 463 -13.20 9.55 9.21
CA VAL A 463 -14.03 10.77 9.27
C VAL A 463 -15.34 10.53 10.04
N PRO A 464 -16.13 9.47 9.77
CA PRO A 464 -17.29 9.15 10.60
C PRO A 464 -16.96 8.95 12.08
N ARG A 465 -15.82 8.30 12.41
CA ARG A 465 -15.38 8.14 13.81
C ARG A 465 -15.13 9.49 14.48
N MET A 466 -14.46 10.41 13.79
CA MET A 466 -14.23 11.78 14.31
C MET A 466 -15.53 12.52 14.55
N LEU A 467 -16.48 12.47 13.60
CA LEU A 467 -17.77 13.11 13.72
C LEU A 467 -18.58 12.55 14.91
N ILE A 468 -18.67 11.23 15.05
CA ILE A 468 -19.34 10.57 16.19
C ILE A 468 -18.72 10.97 17.51
N THR A 469 -17.40 10.90 17.61
CA THR A 469 -16.66 11.21 18.85
C THR A 469 -16.88 12.65 19.27
N GLN A 470 -16.81 13.60 18.32
CA GLN A 470 -17.03 15.01 18.57
C GLN A 470 -18.48 15.28 19.01
N PHE A 471 -19.47 14.62 18.38
CA PHE A 471 -20.88 14.74 18.72
C PHE A 471 -21.17 14.23 20.15
N ILE A 472 -20.69 13.03 20.48
CA ILE A 472 -20.88 12.44 21.84
C ILE A 472 -20.22 13.32 22.92
N ALA A 473 -19.14 14.02 22.58
CA ALA A 473 -18.53 14.98 23.49
C ALA A 473 -19.40 16.23 23.79
N GLY A 474 -20.61 16.29 23.22
CA GLY A 474 -21.60 17.37 23.48
C GLY A 474 -21.20 18.72 22.89
N ARG A 475 -20.44 18.74 21.82
CA ARG A 475 -19.88 19.97 21.25
C ARG A 475 -20.28 20.13 19.80
N ASP A 476 -20.99 21.18 19.46
CA ASP A 476 -21.18 21.62 18.07
C ASP A 476 -19.97 22.48 17.61
N ARG A 477 -18.77 22.11 18.09
CA ARG A 477 -17.53 22.67 17.58
C ARG A 477 -17.07 21.85 16.39
N PRO A 478 -16.47 22.49 15.37
CA PRO A 478 -15.94 21.76 14.25
C PRO A 478 -14.88 20.74 14.73
N ALA A 479 -14.80 19.61 14.06
CA ALA A 479 -13.65 18.74 14.16
C ALA A 479 -12.47 19.47 13.48
N GLU A 480 -11.50 19.97 14.26
CA GLU A 480 -10.39 20.77 13.76
C GLU A 480 -9.53 20.03 12.74
N SER A 481 -9.38 18.72 12.90
CA SER A 481 -8.67 17.86 11.96
C SER A 481 -9.36 17.71 10.60
N LEU A 482 -10.60 18.18 10.45
CA LEU A 482 -11.35 18.22 9.17
C LEU A 482 -11.39 19.63 8.55
N ARG A 483 -10.77 20.64 9.16
CA ARG A 483 -10.81 22.02 8.66
C ARG A 483 -10.20 22.16 7.27
N TRP A 484 -9.14 21.41 6.98
CA TRP A 484 -8.51 21.36 5.64
C TRP A 484 -9.45 20.84 4.56
N LEU A 485 -10.40 19.99 4.94
CA LEU A 485 -11.36 19.36 4.03
C LEU A 485 -12.56 20.25 3.74
N CYS A 486 -13.11 20.90 4.76
CA CYS A 486 -14.36 21.65 4.62
C CYS A 486 -14.45 22.89 5.51
N GLY A 487 -13.45 23.49 6.03
CA GLY A 487 -13.37 24.80 6.70
C GLY A 487 -14.59 25.36 7.47
N LEU A 488 -15.59 24.51 7.72
CA LEU A 488 -16.90 24.93 8.25
C LEU A 488 -16.87 25.12 9.78
N PRO A 489 -17.62 26.10 10.33
CA PRO A 489 -17.44 26.57 11.70
C PRO A 489 -18.14 25.72 12.77
N ALA A 490 -18.98 24.75 12.39
CA ALA A 490 -19.74 23.91 13.31
C ALA A 490 -19.73 22.43 12.86
N LEU A 491 -19.83 21.51 13.82
CA LEU A 491 -19.91 20.08 13.55
C LEU A 491 -21.14 19.70 12.72
N SER A 492 -22.28 20.32 13.02
CA SER A 492 -23.52 20.15 12.25
C SER A 492 -23.32 20.52 10.77
N ALA A 493 -22.61 21.60 10.49
CA ALA A 493 -22.30 22.01 9.13
C ALA A 493 -21.33 21.05 8.44
N GLN A 494 -20.30 20.56 9.16
CA GLN A 494 -19.38 19.54 8.66
C GLN A 494 -20.11 18.22 8.36
N ALA A 495 -21.01 17.78 9.25
CA ALA A 495 -21.82 16.58 9.02
C ALA A 495 -22.73 16.72 7.79
N ASN A 496 -23.33 17.87 7.57
CA ASN A 496 -24.13 18.14 6.38
C ASN A 496 -23.28 18.09 5.10
N TRP A 497 -22.12 18.74 5.11
CA TRP A 497 -21.18 18.71 3.99
C TRP A 497 -20.74 17.28 3.65
N CYS A 498 -20.43 16.47 4.67
CA CYS A 498 -20.07 15.06 4.49
C CYS A 498 -21.26 14.24 3.97
N ALA A 499 -22.48 14.48 4.47
CA ALA A 499 -23.68 13.77 4.01
C ALA A 499 -23.90 13.93 2.50
N ASP A 500 -23.76 15.15 1.97
CA ASP A 500 -23.91 15.41 0.53
C ASP A 500 -22.89 14.62 -0.30
N ARG A 501 -21.64 14.53 0.18
CA ARG A 501 -20.58 13.78 -0.50
C ARG A 501 -20.80 12.28 -0.42
N TYR A 502 -21.15 11.76 0.75
CA TYR A 502 -21.44 10.33 0.89
C TYR A 502 -22.68 9.90 0.11
N ALA A 503 -23.68 10.76 -0.05
CA ALA A 503 -24.84 10.50 -0.91
C ALA A 503 -24.40 10.36 -2.39
N ALA A 504 -23.52 11.24 -2.86
CA ALA A 504 -22.94 11.13 -4.20
C ALA A 504 -22.09 9.85 -4.34
N ALA A 505 -21.29 9.51 -3.32
CA ALA A 505 -20.48 8.30 -3.29
C ALA A 505 -21.35 7.02 -3.34
N CYS A 506 -22.46 6.96 -2.60
CA CYS A 506 -23.41 5.83 -2.68
C CYS A 506 -23.87 5.60 -4.12
N ALA A 507 -24.31 6.64 -4.82
CA ALA A 507 -24.79 6.51 -6.20
C ALA A 507 -23.67 6.04 -7.16
N SER A 508 -22.45 6.56 -6.99
CA SER A 508 -21.29 6.19 -7.80
C SER A 508 -20.85 4.75 -7.57
N TYR A 509 -20.67 4.36 -6.31
CA TYR A 509 -20.21 3.00 -5.99
C TYR A 509 -21.27 1.94 -6.21
N ASP A 510 -22.58 2.26 -6.08
CA ASP A 510 -23.65 1.35 -6.50
C ASP A 510 -23.58 1.04 -8.00
N GLY A 511 -23.26 2.04 -8.81
CA GLY A 511 -23.04 1.87 -10.25
C GLY A 511 -21.85 0.98 -10.54
N TYR A 512 -20.72 1.26 -9.88
CA TYR A 512 -19.49 0.52 -10.05
C TYR A 512 -19.59 -0.93 -9.51
N LEU A 513 -20.26 -1.13 -8.37
CA LEU A 513 -20.51 -2.47 -7.82
C LEU A 513 -21.35 -3.32 -8.80
N ARG A 514 -22.43 -2.77 -9.37
CA ARG A 514 -23.21 -3.48 -10.40
C ARG A 514 -22.37 -3.85 -11.62
N GLU A 515 -21.45 -2.99 -12.07
CA GLU A 515 -20.54 -3.29 -13.17
C GLU A 515 -19.59 -4.45 -12.79
N CYS A 516 -19.01 -4.43 -11.59
CA CYS A 516 -18.16 -5.50 -11.08
C CYS A 516 -18.96 -6.81 -10.91
N GLU A 517 -20.19 -6.78 -10.42
CA GLU A 517 -21.04 -7.98 -10.29
C GLU A 517 -21.39 -8.58 -11.66
N ALA A 518 -21.71 -7.75 -12.64
CA ALA A 518 -21.93 -8.20 -14.01
C ALA A 518 -20.68 -8.84 -14.61
N THR A 519 -19.49 -8.27 -14.34
CA THR A 519 -18.21 -8.86 -14.77
C THR A 519 -17.94 -10.18 -14.04
N ALA A 520 -18.19 -10.26 -12.73
CA ALA A 520 -18.02 -11.51 -11.98
C ALA A 520 -18.95 -12.63 -12.47
N ALA A 521 -20.13 -12.29 -12.99
CA ALA A 521 -21.10 -13.27 -13.52
C ALA A 521 -20.61 -13.99 -14.79
N ILE A 522 -19.82 -13.32 -15.62
CA ILE A 522 -19.25 -13.92 -16.85
C ILE A 522 -17.92 -14.66 -16.61
N LEU A 523 -17.25 -14.39 -15.46
CA LEU A 523 -16.03 -15.09 -15.08
C LEU A 523 -16.33 -16.47 -14.50
N THR A 524 -15.40 -17.41 -14.67
CA THR A 524 -15.51 -18.78 -14.14
C THR A 524 -14.22 -19.23 -13.47
N GLY A 525 -14.30 -20.25 -12.61
CA GLY A 525 -13.15 -20.89 -11.98
C GLY A 525 -12.23 -19.90 -11.25
N PRO A 526 -10.90 -20.08 -11.34
CA PRO A 526 -9.92 -19.25 -10.64
C PRO A 526 -10.00 -17.76 -10.97
N ALA A 527 -10.30 -17.42 -12.23
CA ALA A 527 -10.45 -16.01 -12.63
C ALA A 527 -11.60 -15.31 -11.90
N ARG A 528 -12.72 -16.02 -11.69
CA ARG A 528 -13.85 -15.50 -10.90
C ARG A 528 -13.45 -15.31 -9.43
N THR A 529 -12.76 -16.28 -8.85
CA THR A 529 -12.28 -16.20 -7.46
C THR A 529 -11.33 -15.01 -7.29
N LEU A 530 -10.33 -14.89 -8.15
CA LEU A 530 -9.39 -13.75 -8.11
C LEU A 530 -10.11 -12.41 -8.24
N PHE A 531 -11.11 -12.30 -9.12
CA PHE A 531 -11.88 -11.06 -9.29
C PHE A 531 -12.70 -10.73 -8.04
N GLN A 532 -13.28 -11.76 -7.40
CA GLN A 532 -14.00 -11.61 -6.13
C GLN A 532 -13.09 -11.19 -4.97
N ASP A 533 -11.83 -11.64 -4.97
CA ASP A 533 -10.83 -11.34 -3.93
C ASP A 533 -10.08 -10.02 -4.18
N SER A 534 -10.35 -9.35 -5.28
CA SER A 534 -9.72 -8.11 -5.70
C SER A 534 -10.75 -7.00 -5.95
N LEU A 535 -11.07 -6.71 -7.20
CA LEU A 535 -11.91 -5.57 -7.60
C LEU A 535 -13.33 -5.62 -7.04
N LEU A 536 -13.98 -6.78 -7.07
CA LEU A 536 -15.35 -6.91 -6.55
C LEU A 536 -15.39 -6.68 -5.03
N LEU A 537 -14.39 -7.19 -4.29
CA LEU A 537 -14.28 -6.90 -2.86
C LEU A 537 -14.19 -5.39 -2.62
N GLN A 538 -13.28 -4.70 -3.31
CA GLN A 538 -13.07 -3.26 -3.12
C GLN A 538 -14.33 -2.45 -3.48
N ALA A 539 -15.01 -2.78 -4.59
CA ALA A 539 -16.27 -2.15 -4.97
C ALA A 539 -17.34 -2.32 -3.87
N ARG A 540 -17.44 -3.52 -3.30
CA ARG A 540 -18.37 -3.83 -2.21
C ARG A 540 -18.05 -3.10 -0.92
N LEU A 541 -16.78 -3.00 -0.56
CA LEU A 541 -16.33 -2.26 0.61
C LEU A 541 -16.72 -0.79 0.51
N TYR A 542 -16.39 -0.14 -0.61
CA TYR A 542 -16.72 1.26 -0.82
C TYR A 542 -18.23 1.53 -0.85
N ALA A 543 -19.03 0.66 -1.45
CA ALA A 543 -20.48 0.78 -1.43
C ALA A 543 -21.04 0.73 0.01
N LEU A 544 -20.61 -0.27 0.80
CA LEU A 544 -21.02 -0.43 2.20
C LEU A 544 -20.49 0.70 3.10
N TRP A 545 -19.25 1.13 2.91
CA TRP A 545 -18.70 2.25 3.66
C TRP A 545 -19.39 3.57 3.34
N SER A 546 -19.74 3.81 2.07
CA SER A 546 -20.49 5.01 1.67
C SER A 546 -21.87 5.04 2.32
N GLU A 547 -22.58 3.91 2.32
CA GLU A 547 -23.87 3.76 3.00
C GLU A 547 -23.73 4.00 4.51
N GLY A 548 -22.75 3.37 5.14
CA GLY A 548 -22.48 3.52 6.58
C GLY A 548 -22.14 4.96 6.96
N ALA A 549 -21.25 5.60 6.20
CA ALA A 549 -20.83 6.99 6.45
C ALA A 549 -21.99 7.99 6.25
N LEU A 550 -22.80 7.80 5.22
CA LEU A 550 -24.02 8.60 5.00
C LEU A 550 -24.99 8.44 6.17
N ALA A 551 -25.24 7.20 6.61
CA ALA A 551 -26.12 6.92 7.73
C ALA A 551 -25.62 7.54 9.04
N VAL A 552 -24.29 7.57 9.30
CA VAL A 552 -23.69 8.32 10.42
C VAL A 552 -24.05 9.80 10.33
N CYS A 553 -23.81 10.46 9.20
CA CYS A 553 -24.11 11.88 9.04
C CYS A 553 -25.60 12.17 9.26
N GLN A 554 -26.49 11.35 8.71
CA GLN A 554 -27.93 11.45 8.90
C GLN A 554 -28.34 11.22 10.37
N ALA A 555 -27.69 10.30 11.08
CA ALA A 555 -27.90 10.09 12.50
C ALA A 555 -27.54 11.35 13.32
N LEU A 556 -26.41 11.98 13.01
CA LEU A 556 -26.01 13.23 13.65
C LEU A 556 -26.97 14.37 13.35
N GLN A 557 -27.46 14.50 12.10
CA GLN A 557 -28.48 15.48 11.73
C GLN A 557 -29.72 15.32 12.56
N ALA A 558 -30.24 14.10 12.75
CA ALA A 558 -31.36 13.79 13.61
C ALA A 558 -31.06 14.14 15.08
N GLY A 559 -29.88 13.81 15.57
CA GLY A 559 -29.46 14.13 16.94
C GLY A 559 -29.32 15.62 17.21
N PHE A 560 -28.85 16.44 16.25
CA PHE A 560 -28.77 17.90 16.41
C PHE A 560 -30.14 18.56 16.58
N VAL A 561 -31.22 17.97 16.06
CA VAL A 561 -32.60 18.46 16.23
C VAL A 561 -33.39 17.73 17.35
N GLY A 562 -32.70 16.83 18.09
CA GLY A 562 -33.30 16.10 19.21
C GLY A 562 -34.20 14.92 18.81
N ASP A 563 -34.18 14.50 17.54
CA ASP A 563 -34.84 13.26 17.10
C ASP A 563 -33.98 12.04 17.42
N TRP A 564 -33.98 11.67 18.70
CA TRP A 564 -33.12 10.61 19.21
C TRP A 564 -33.50 9.22 18.69
N ALA A 565 -34.79 8.97 18.44
CA ALA A 565 -35.24 7.70 17.89
C ALA A 565 -34.72 7.52 16.46
N ARG A 566 -34.75 8.55 15.65
CA ARG A 566 -34.24 8.56 14.30
C ARG A 566 -32.71 8.47 14.30
N CYS A 567 -32.02 9.19 15.23
CA CYS A 567 -30.57 9.09 15.44
C CYS A 567 -30.16 7.66 15.75
N PHE A 568 -30.84 7.00 16.70
CA PHE A 568 -30.58 5.60 17.06
C PHE A 568 -30.73 4.66 15.86
N TYR A 569 -31.85 4.78 15.14
CA TYR A 569 -32.13 3.93 13.99
C TYR A 569 -31.08 4.06 12.89
N LEU A 570 -30.71 5.29 12.53
CA LEU A 570 -29.71 5.57 11.50
C LEU A 570 -28.28 5.13 11.93
N ALA A 571 -27.92 5.32 13.20
CA ALA A 571 -26.68 4.79 13.76
C ALA A 571 -26.63 3.25 13.68
N GLY A 572 -27.78 2.59 13.87
CA GLY A 572 -27.91 1.15 13.70
C GLY A 572 -27.77 0.69 12.25
N ARG A 573 -28.27 1.46 11.28
CA ARG A 573 -28.00 1.23 9.85
C ARG A 573 -26.51 1.31 9.56
N ALA A 574 -25.84 2.36 10.04
CA ALA A 574 -24.40 2.54 9.88
C ALA A 574 -23.60 1.35 10.48
N LYS A 575 -23.91 0.95 11.71
CA LYS A 575 -23.30 -0.22 12.36
C LYS A 575 -23.39 -1.46 11.48
N ARG A 576 -24.54 -1.71 10.87
CA ARG A 576 -24.78 -2.88 10.01
C ARG A 576 -24.00 -2.81 8.70
N ALA A 577 -23.93 -1.66 8.08
CA ALA A 577 -23.14 -1.46 6.85
C ALA A 577 -21.64 -1.75 7.10
N TYR A 578 -21.06 -1.21 8.18
CA TYR A 578 -19.66 -1.48 8.53
C TYR A 578 -19.44 -2.93 8.97
N THR A 579 -20.39 -3.54 9.70
CA THR A 579 -20.31 -4.97 10.04
C THR A 579 -20.35 -5.85 8.79
N ALA A 580 -21.18 -5.50 7.80
CA ALA A 580 -21.24 -6.21 6.52
C ALA A 580 -19.95 -6.03 5.71
N ALA A 581 -19.31 -4.86 5.79
CA ALA A 581 -18.02 -4.62 5.15
C ALA A 581 -16.89 -5.50 5.76
N ASP A 582 -16.80 -5.58 7.10
CA ASP A 582 -15.86 -6.51 7.75
C ASP A 582 -16.15 -7.96 7.34
N ALA A 583 -17.42 -8.37 7.36
CA ALA A 583 -17.82 -9.71 6.94
C ALA A 583 -17.45 -10.01 5.47
N ALA A 584 -17.54 -9.01 4.59
CA ALA A 584 -17.16 -9.15 3.18
C ALA A 584 -15.65 -9.41 3.02
N MET A 585 -14.80 -8.76 3.82
CA MET A 585 -13.35 -9.03 3.86
C MET A 585 -13.09 -10.45 4.38
N ARG A 586 -13.68 -10.82 5.52
CA ARG A 586 -13.50 -12.16 6.12
C ARG A 586 -13.94 -13.28 5.18
N ALA A 587 -14.99 -13.07 4.38
CA ALA A 587 -15.43 -14.03 3.37
C ALA A 587 -14.40 -14.30 2.26
N ARG A 588 -13.35 -13.49 2.15
CA ARG A 588 -12.23 -13.66 1.19
C ARG A 588 -10.99 -14.28 1.81
N GLU A 589 -11.03 -14.62 3.09
CA GLU A 589 -9.96 -15.33 3.81
C GLU A 589 -10.05 -16.84 3.59
N HIS A 590 -9.60 -17.30 2.43
CA HIS A 590 -9.56 -18.72 2.07
C HIS A 590 -8.15 -19.15 1.62
N GLY A 591 -7.86 -20.46 1.67
CA GLY A 591 -6.56 -20.99 1.28
C GLY A 591 -5.42 -20.35 2.07
N LYS A 592 -4.44 -19.79 1.39
CA LYS A 592 -3.32 -19.08 2.05
C LYS A 592 -3.72 -17.72 2.63
N TRP A 593 -4.89 -17.18 2.26
CA TRP A 593 -5.38 -15.86 2.71
C TRP A 593 -6.10 -15.91 4.06
N ILE A 594 -6.17 -17.07 4.71
CA ILE A 594 -6.71 -17.18 6.08
C ILE A 594 -5.98 -16.18 6.98
N ASP A 595 -6.74 -15.41 7.75
CA ASP A 595 -6.29 -14.36 8.66
C ASP A 595 -5.57 -13.16 7.99
N PHE A 596 -5.64 -13.02 6.66
CA PHE A 596 -4.98 -11.91 5.95
C PHE A 596 -5.48 -10.53 6.41
N TYR A 597 -6.77 -10.39 6.68
CA TYR A 597 -7.36 -9.15 7.19
C TYR A 597 -7.46 -9.09 8.73
N ALA A 598 -6.88 -10.06 9.45
CA ALA A 598 -7.05 -10.14 10.91
C ALA A 598 -6.54 -8.90 11.65
N ASN A 599 -5.44 -8.30 11.17
CA ASN A 599 -4.84 -7.09 11.73
C ASN A 599 -5.10 -5.85 10.86
N GLU A 600 -6.29 -5.73 10.33
CA GLU A 600 -6.72 -4.53 9.59
C GLU A 600 -6.97 -3.39 10.61
N CYS A 601 -5.91 -2.65 10.98
CA CYS A 601 -5.91 -1.69 12.10
C CYS A 601 -5.79 -0.21 11.66
N GLN A 602 -5.55 0.09 10.38
CA GLN A 602 -5.42 1.47 9.90
C GLN A 602 -6.75 2.03 9.39
N THR A 603 -7.44 1.30 8.51
CA THR A 603 -8.82 1.62 8.12
C THR A 603 -9.77 1.36 9.29
N ASP A 604 -9.57 0.23 9.98
CA ASP A 604 -10.22 -0.18 11.22
C ASP A 604 -11.76 -0.17 11.14
N VAL A 605 -12.26 -0.99 10.24
CA VAL A 605 -13.69 -1.11 9.94
C VAL A 605 -14.49 -1.57 11.17
N LYS A 606 -13.91 -2.48 11.97
CA LYS A 606 -14.53 -2.97 13.22
C LYS A 606 -14.72 -1.85 14.24
N GLN A 607 -13.72 -0.99 14.42
CA GLN A 607 -13.79 0.17 15.28
C GLN A 607 -14.90 1.13 14.84
N THR A 608 -15.04 1.32 13.53
CA THR A 608 -16.10 2.18 12.98
C THR A 608 -17.48 1.62 13.30
N ALA A 609 -17.68 0.31 13.12
CA ALA A 609 -18.94 -0.37 13.50
C ALA A 609 -19.22 -0.25 15.01
N GLN A 610 -18.18 -0.37 15.85
CA GLN A 610 -18.30 -0.25 17.29
C GLN A 610 -18.71 1.17 17.71
N LEU A 611 -18.11 2.21 17.13
CA LEU A 611 -18.49 3.60 17.42
C LEU A 611 -19.92 3.93 16.97
N CYS A 612 -20.40 3.36 15.88
CA CYS A 612 -21.82 3.44 15.52
C CYS A 612 -22.71 2.83 16.61
N GLY A 613 -22.30 1.71 17.22
CA GLY A 613 -22.99 1.13 18.38
C GLY A 613 -22.99 2.04 19.61
N TYR A 614 -21.88 2.75 19.89
CA TYR A 614 -21.86 3.75 20.96
C TYR A 614 -22.80 4.91 20.68
N LEU A 615 -22.92 5.36 19.43
CA LEU A 615 -23.88 6.38 19.04
C LEU A 615 -25.33 5.91 19.23
N MET A 616 -25.63 4.63 18.95
CA MET A 616 -26.93 4.02 19.25
C MET A 616 -27.24 4.12 20.74
N SER A 617 -26.38 3.59 21.60
CA SER A 617 -26.60 3.61 23.04
C SER A 617 -26.67 5.02 23.62
N PHE A 618 -25.88 5.95 23.09
CA PHE A 618 -25.94 7.37 23.46
C PHE A 618 -27.30 7.98 23.11
N ALA A 619 -27.78 7.79 21.89
CA ALA A 619 -29.07 8.29 21.44
C ALA A 619 -30.24 7.69 22.28
N ARG A 620 -30.14 6.40 22.58
CA ARG A 620 -31.14 5.72 23.42
C ARG A 620 -31.17 6.28 24.83
N THR A 621 -30.02 6.55 25.43
CA THR A 621 -29.92 7.15 26.77
C THR A 621 -30.59 8.52 26.84
N LEU A 622 -30.48 9.33 25.80
CA LEU A 622 -31.03 10.66 25.74
C LEU A 622 -32.52 10.66 25.35
N GLY A 623 -32.93 9.75 24.46
CA GLY A 623 -34.27 9.74 23.88
C GLY A 623 -35.29 8.89 24.64
N GLU A 624 -34.84 7.74 25.21
CA GLU A 624 -35.72 6.80 25.92
C GLU A 624 -35.69 6.97 27.44
N GLY A 625 -34.64 7.60 27.95
CA GLY A 625 -34.43 7.83 29.37
C GLY A 625 -34.08 6.55 30.13
N PRO A 626 -34.17 6.57 31.50
CA PRO A 626 -33.61 5.50 32.31
C PRO A 626 -34.42 4.20 32.29
N HIS A 627 -35.65 4.22 31.80
CA HIS A 627 -36.54 3.05 31.87
C HIS A 627 -36.46 2.14 30.64
N PHE A 628 -36.03 2.61 29.50
CA PHE A 628 -35.78 1.84 28.24
C PHE A 628 -36.96 1.00 27.74
N TYR A 629 -38.22 1.39 27.99
CA TYR A 629 -39.40 0.65 27.54
C TYR A 629 -40.27 1.43 26.55
N GLU A 630 -40.11 2.75 26.44
CA GLU A 630 -40.99 3.58 25.64
C GLU A 630 -40.86 3.26 24.14
N TRP A 631 -39.65 3.09 23.64
CA TRP A 631 -39.43 2.73 22.24
C TRP A 631 -39.81 1.28 21.95
N MET A 632 -39.57 0.37 22.89
CA MET A 632 -40.04 -1.01 22.76
C MET A 632 -41.56 -1.03 22.54
N ARG A 633 -42.34 -0.29 23.35
CA ARG A 633 -43.77 -0.17 23.19
C ARG A 633 -44.16 0.56 21.89
N ALA A 634 -43.47 1.65 21.59
CA ALA A 634 -43.79 2.45 20.40
C ALA A 634 -43.61 1.67 19.09
N PHE A 635 -42.63 0.82 19.01
CA PHE A 635 -42.27 0.06 17.80
C PHE A 635 -42.69 -1.41 17.82
N GLY A 636 -42.77 -2.03 19.00
CA GLY A 636 -43.14 -3.45 19.17
C GLY A 636 -44.65 -3.68 19.35
N ASP A 637 -45.33 -2.80 20.14
CA ASP A 637 -46.72 -3.01 20.46
C ASP A 637 -47.68 -2.61 19.32
N SER A 638 -48.81 -3.31 19.24
CA SER A 638 -49.93 -2.90 18.42
C SER A 638 -50.58 -1.61 18.97
N GLU A 639 -51.36 -0.92 18.15
CA GLU A 639 -52.08 0.29 18.59
C GLU A 639 -53.00 0.02 19.79
N ALA A 640 -53.63 -1.14 19.83
CA ALA A 640 -54.53 -1.53 20.95
C ALA A 640 -53.71 -1.74 22.23
N GLN A 641 -52.56 -2.38 22.17
CA GLN A 641 -51.65 -2.60 23.32
C GLN A 641 -51.13 -1.28 23.89
N ARG A 642 -50.77 -0.32 23.03
CA ARG A 642 -50.29 1.01 23.44
C ARG A 642 -51.27 1.84 24.20
N ARG A 643 -52.58 1.56 24.04
CA ARG A 643 -53.65 2.22 24.78
C ARG A 643 -53.82 1.70 26.21
N VAL A 644 -53.23 0.52 26.51
CA VAL A 644 -53.29 -0.09 27.85
C VAL A 644 -52.02 0.33 28.60
N MET A 645 -52.19 1.10 29.68
CA MET A 645 -51.07 1.51 30.51
C MET A 645 -50.89 0.55 31.66
N LEU A 646 -49.89 -0.29 31.58
CA LEU A 646 -49.45 -1.12 32.71
C LEU A 646 -48.24 -0.45 33.37
N ILE A 647 -48.24 -0.43 34.69
CA ILE A 647 -47.16 0.19 35.49
C ILE A 647 -45.95 -0.75 35.66
N LEU A 648 -46.12 -2.04 35.38
CA LEU A 648 -45.08 -3.07 35.60
C LEU A 648 -44.61 -3.62 34.27
N ASN A 649 -43.29 -3.58 34.08
CA ASN A 649 -42.63 -4.34 33.00
C ASN A 649 -42.61 -5.82 33.42
N THR A 650 -43.13 -6.68 32.58
CA THR A 650 -43.19 -8.13 32.79
C THR A 650 -42.08 -8.88 32.01
N GLU A 651 -41.37 -8.18 31.16
CA GLU A 651 -40.29 -8.74 30.29
C GLU A 651 -39.02 -7.92 30.41
N ASN A 652 -37.91 -8.53 30.10
CA ASN A 652 -36.63 -7.83 29.97
C ASN A 652 -36.68 -6.82 28.82
N HIS A 653 -36.02 -5.69 28.99
CA HIS A 653 -35.89 -4.72 27.92
C HIS A 653 -35.05 -5.31 26.75
N PRO A 654 -35.40 -5.01 25.48
CA PRO A 654 -34.62 -5.41 24.35
C PRO A 654 -33.26 -4.70 24.40
N ASP A 655 -32.21 -5.42 24.02
CA ASP A 655 -30.92 -4.78 23.71
C ASP A 655 -31.03 -3.86 22.49
N ASP A 656 -29.98 -3.09 22.24
CA ASP A 656 -29.99 -2.11 21.13
C ASP A 656 -30.21 -2.78 19.77
N ASP A 657 -29.68 -3.97 19.53
CA ASP A 657 -29.87 -4.69 18.28
C ASP A 657 -31.27 -5.27 18.12
N ALA A 658 -31.89 -5.73 19.21
CA ALA A 658 -33.26 -6.20 19.19
C ALA A 658 -34.23 -5.03 18.98
N LEU A 659 -34.04 -3.90 19.67
CA LEU A 659 -34.83 -2.69 19.49
C LEU A 659 -34.73 -2.13 18.06
N TRP A 660 -33.50 -2.11 17.52
CA TRP A 660 -33.28 -1.68 16.15
C TRP A 660 -34.08 -2.52 15.14
N ARG A 661 -34.13 -3.85 15.33
CA ARG A 661 -34.95 -4.74 14.47
C ARG A 661 -36.45 -4.41 14.52
N LEU A 662 -36.97 -4.01 15.68
CA LEU A 662 -38.36 -3.55 15.79
C LEU A 662 -38.59 -2.24 15.02
N MET A 663 -37.62 -1.31 15.09
CA MET A 663 -37.69 -0.06 14.33
C MET A 663 -37.58 -0.32 12.82
N GLU A 664 -36.70 -1.23 12.38
CA GLU A 664 -36.51 -1.60 10.98
C GLU A 664 -37.82 -2.16 10.36
N GLN A 665 -38.59 -2.95 11.09
CA GLN A 665 -39.86 -3.45 10.62
C GLN A 665 -40.88 -2.35 10.29
N ARG A 666 -40.71 -1.14 10.86
CA ARG A 666 -41.63 -0.01 10.64
C ARG A 666 -41.03 1.10 9.76
N TRP A 667 -39.73 1.25 9.74
CA TRP A 667 -39.04 2.34 9.04
C TRP A 667 -38.17 1.88 7.87
N GLY A 668 -38.01 0.59 7.71
CA GLY A 668 -37.15 -0.01 6.67
C GLY A 668 -37.81 -0.14 5.29
N GLU A 669 -39.04 0.42 5.11
CA GLU A 669 -39.75 0.43 3.82
C GLU A 669 -39.24 1.50 2.87
#